data_48c362759e85997861569213531dbbcd
#
_entry.id   48c362759e85997861569213531dbbcd
#
_cell.length_a   1.000
_cell.length_b   1.000
_cell.length_c   1.000
_cell.angle_alpha   90.00
_cell.angle_beta   90.00
_cell.angle_gamma   90.00
#
_symmetry.space_group_name_H-M   'P 1'
#
loop_
_entity.id
_entity.type
_entity.pdbx_description
1 polymer ?
#
loop_
_entity_poly.entity_id
_entity_poly.type
_entity_poly.pdbx_seq_one_letter_code
_entity_poly.pdbx_strand_id
1 'polypeptide(L)'
;MKFGYFDDANKEYVITTPKTPLPWINYLGCNEFFSLISNTCGGYTFYKDAKLLRITRYRYNDVPGDINGKYFYIKDGDTVWNPGWKPTQTELDSYECRHGIGYSRFTGSKNQVEASVLTFVPMNDNCEISQVKLTNNSAETKTLSLFSYVEWCLWNADDDAKNFQRNLSIGEVEVIGSTIYHKTEYRERRNHYAVYSVNATVDGFDTSRDEFLGAYRGADKPIAVEEDACRNSIASGWSPIASHQIKLTLAPGESKTFVFVLGYVENPEDDKWEKPGVINKKPANALLAKYQTDADVEKAFAELNAYWDELLSKYHIESSNDKVNRMVNIWNQYQCMVTFNMSRSASYYESGIGRGMGFRDSCQDLLGFVHLIPDRARERIIDIASTQFQDGSAYHQYQPLTKKGNSDIGSGFNDDPLWLIAGTSAYVRETGDTSILTEQVPFDNDMSVAQPLMEHLKRSLDYIINHKGPHDLPLIGRADWNDCLNLNCFSEHPGESFQTFGPSEGPVAESVFIAGMFVKYGEEYAQLCELMGDNAEAARAREEVKKMYDAILKDGWDGEWFVRAYDAYSHKVGSKECEEGQIYIEPQGFCVLAGVGVEEGLAEKALDSVKERLDTKYGVMILQPAYTKYHLELGEVSSYPPGYKENAGIFCHNNPWVSCAETVIGRGDRAFEIYQKTCPAYVEEISEIHRTEPYVYSQMVAGADAKFHGEAKNSWLTGTAAWTFVNISQYILGLYPTHKGLSIDPCVPKDFGDFTLTRKFREGTYEIKVTNPDHVEKGIKSITVDGKPIDGCVIPYEKGKTDYKVEVVMG
;
A
#
# COMPACT_ATOMS: atom_id res chain seq x y z
N MET A 1 -19.43 -14.89 -9.17
CA MET A 1 -20.37 -14.57 -8.05
C MET A 1 -19.85 -13.32 -7.38
N LYS A 2 -20.74 -12.37 -7.07
CA LYS A 2 -20.43 -11.17 -6.31
C LYS A 2 -20.75 -11.38 -4.82
N PHE A 3 -19.98 -10.75 -3.96
CA PHE A 3 -20.22 -10.74 -2.51
C PHE A 3 -20.60 -9.35 -2.00
N GLY A 4 -20.75 -8.39 -2.92
CA GLY A 4 -21.07 -7.01 -2.65
C GLY A 4 -21.19 -6.19 -3.92
N TYR A 5 -21.13 -4.87 -3.78
CA TYR A 5 -21.21 -3.92 -4.89
C TYR A 5 -20.57 -2.56 -4.53
N PHE A 6 -20.20 -1.79 -5.53
CA PHE A 6 -19.73 -0.40 -5.35
C PHE A 6 -20.90 0.56 -5.16
N ASP A 7 -20.81 1.39 -4.15
CA ASP A 7 -21.66 2.56 -3.91
C ASP A 7 -20.83 3.82 -4.19
N ASP A 8 -20.78 4.22 -5.46
CA ASP A 8 -19.92 5.33 -5.91
C ASP A 8 -20.33 6.67 -5.31
N ALA A 9 -21.63 6.86 -5.02
CA ALA A 9 -22.14 8.09 -4.44
C ALA A 9 -21.61 8.34 -3.02
N ASN A 10 -21.42 7.27 -2.26
CA ASN A 10 -20.89 7.29 -0.89
C ASN A 10 -19.40 6.95 -0.82
N LYS A 11 -18.78 6.62 -1.95
CA LYS A 11 -17.38 6.15 -2.03
C LYS A 11 -17.13 4.92 -1.13
N GLU A 12 -18.04 3.96 -1.20
CA GLU A 12 -18.03 2.74 -0.40
C GLU A 12 -18.02 1.49 -1.27
N TYR A 13 -17.45 0.40 -0.74
CA TYR A 13 -17.74 -0.95 -1.19
C TYR A 13 -18.62 -1.65 -0.16
N VAL A 14 -19.79 -2.09 -0.57
CA VAL A 14 -20.81 -2.70 0.28
C VAL A 14 -20.73 -4.21 0.18
N ILE A 15 -20.38 -4.87 1.28
CA ILE A 15 -20.27 -6.33 1.39
C ILE A 15 -21.57 -6.85 2.01
N THR A 16 -22.26 -7.73 1.31
CA THR A 16 -23.61 -8.19 1.68
C THR A 16 -23.65 -9.57 2.34
N THR A 17 -22.49 -10.16 2.55
CA THR A 17 -22.33 -11.45 3.27
C THR A 17 -21.04 -11.48 4.06
N PRO A 18 -21.02 -11.99 5.30
CA PRO A 18 -19.79 -12.13 6.05
C PRO A 18 -18.85 -13.22 5.49
N LYS A 19 -19.40 -14.12 4.64
CA LYS A 19 -18.68 -15.31 4.12
C LYS A 19 -18.02 -15.00 2.77
N THR A 20 -17.17 -13.98 2.74
CA THR A 20 -16.31 -13.66 1.59
C THR A 20 -15.23 -14.74 1.40
N PRO A 21 -14.63 -14.89 0.21
CA PRO A 21 -13.63 -15.93 -0.06
C PRO A 21 -12.39 -15.87 0.85
N LEU A 22 -12.01 -14.66 1.24
CA LEU A 22 -10.99 -14.31 2.23
C LEU A 22 -11.54 -13.17 3.08
N PRO A 23 -10.97 -12.88 4.27
CA PRO A 23 -11.31 -11.62 4.95
C PRO A 23 -11.00 -10.42 4.04
N TRP A 24 -11.98 -9.57 3.79
CA TRP A 24 -11.81 -8.33 3.00
C TRP A 24 -11.62 -7.16 3.94
N ILE A 25 -10.48 -6.51 3.84
CA ILE A 25 -10.03 -5.53 4.83
C ILE A 25 -10.14 -4.09 4.34
N ASN A 26 -10.07 -3.17 5.31
CA ASN A 26 -9.87 -1.75 5.10
C ASN A 26 -8.79 -1.23 6.05
N TYR A 27 -8.03 -0.22 5.62
CA TYR A 27 -7.06 0.51 6.43
C TYR A 27 -7.66 1.83 6.90
N LEU A 28 -7.52 2.14 8.17
CA LEU A 28 -8.04 3.34 8.81
C LEU A 28 -6.87 4.19 9.31
N GLY A 29 -7.01 5.51 9.25
CA GLY A 29 -5.98 6.44 9.71
C GLY A 29 -5.21 7.10 8.57
N CYS A 30 -4.76 8.33 8.82
CA CYS A 30 -4.10 9.16 7.81
C CYS A 30 -2.72 9.65 8.23
N ASN A 31 -2.45 9.79 9.53
CA ASN A 31 -1.24 10.42 10.06
C ASN A 31 -0.30 9.43 10.77
N GLU A 32 -0.52 9.17 12.05
CA GLU A 32 0.38 8.37 12.88
C GLU A 32 -0.31 7.19 13.56
N PHE A 33 -1.62 7.28 13.78
CA PHE A 33 -2.43 6.23 14.39
C PHE A 33 -3.20 5.50 13.29
N PHE A 34 -3.07 4.19 13.26
CA PHE A 34 -3.62 3.36 12.21
C PHE A 34 -4.33 2.13 12.76
N SER A 35 -5.33 1.67 12.01
CA SER A 35 -6.04 0.44 12.29
C SER A 35 -6.31 -0.31 10.98
N LEU A 36 -6.34 -1.63 11.06
CA LEU A 36 -6.84 -2.51 10.02
C LEU A 36 -8.10 -3.20 10.53
N ILE A 37 -9.08 -3.33 9.67
CA ILE A 37 -10.32 -4.01 10.02
C ILE A 37 -10.85 -4.82 8.84
N SER A 38 -11.21 -6.09 9.07
CA SER A 38 -11.84 -6.94 8.07
C SER A 38 -13.36 -6.77 8.07
N ASN A 39 -14.01 -7.31 7.03
CA ASN A 39 -15.47 -7.37 6.96
C ASN A 39 -16.11 -8.17 8.11
N THR A 40 -15.32 -8.92 8.88
CA THR A 40 -15.77 -9.65 10.08
C THR A 40 -15.13 -9.15 11.38
N CYS A 41 -14.65 -7.90 11.39
CA CYS A 41 -14.05 -7.21 12.54
C CYS A 41 -12.68 -7.78 13.00
N GLY A 42 -12.01 -8.59 12.20
CA GLY A 42 -10.61 -8.97 12.42
C GLY A 42 -9.67 -7.82 12.16
N GLY A 43 -8.47 -7.87 12.74
CA GLY A 43 -7.44 -6.85 12.50
C GLY A 43 -6.78 -6.33 13.78
N TYR A 44 -6.03 -5.24 13.65
CA TYR A 44 -5.25 -4.67 14.74
C TYR A 44 -5.04 -3.17 14.59
N THR A 45 -4.60 -2.55 15.69
CA THR A 45 -4.38 -1.11 15.81
C THR A 45 -2.95 -0.84 16.28
N PHE A 46 -2.30 0.20 15.76
CA PHE A 46 -0.93 0.57 16.12
C PHE A 46 -0.69 2.08 15.97
N TYR A 47 0.38 2.56 16.61
CA TYR A 47 0.88 3.92 16.49
C TYR A 47 2.23 3.91 15.79
N LYS A 48 2.39 4.63 14.68
CA LYS A 48 3.59 4.77 13.84
C LYS A 48 4.16 3.45 13.28
N ASP A 49 4.35 2.44 14.11
CA ASP A 49 5.04 1.20 13.74
C ASP A 49 4.25 -0.03 14.16
N ALA A 50 3.85 -0.85 13.20
CA ALA A 50 3.04 -2.04 13.42
C ALA A 50 3.77 -3.17 14.17
N LYS A 51 5.11 -3.15 14.23
CA LYS A 51 5.93 -4.12 14.95
C LYS A 51 6.21 -3.68 16.38
N LEU A 52 6.63 -2.42 16.58
CA LEU A 52 7.17 -1.94 17.84
C LEU A 52 6.20 -1.12 18.69
N LEU A 53 5.13 -0.57 18.10
CA LEU A 53 4.10 0.20 18.80
C LEU A 53 2.69 -0.33 18.49
N ARG A 54 2.55 -1.65 18.43
CA ARG A 54 1.26 -2.32 18.28
C ARG A 54 0.46 -2.24 19.57
N ILE A 55 -0.78 -1.83 19.46
CA ILE A 55 -1.68 -1.64 20.59
C ILE A 55 -2.49 -2.90 20.85
N THR A 56 -3.23 -3.38 19.83
CA THR A 56 -4.07 -4.57 19.94
C THR A 56 -3.40 -5.81 19.34
N ARG A 57 -3.72 -6.97 19.91
CA ARG A 57 -3.16 -8.25 19.48
C ARG A 57 -3.77 -8.72 18.17
N TYR A 58 -2.90 -9.15 17.25
CA TYR A 58 -3.23 -9.92 16.07
C TYR A 58 -2.10 -10.92 15.81
N ARG A 59 -2.44 -12.16 15.56
CA ARG A 59 -1.48 -13.20 15.20
C ARG A 59 -1.66 -13.57 13.74
N TYR A 60 -0.57 -13.52 13.00
CA TYR A 60 -0.57 -13.84 11.58
C TYR A 60 -0.85 -15.33 11.34
N ASN A 61 -1.16 -15.70 10.11
CA ASN A 61 -1.63 -17.02 9.68
C ASN A 61 -3.02 -17.38 10.20
N ASP A 62 -3.82 -16.39 10.51
CA ASP A 62 -5.22 -16.56 10.90
C ASP A 62 -6.18 -16.68 9.71
N VAL A 63 -5.68 -16.47 8.51
CA VAL A 63 -6.48 -16.60 7.29
C VAL A 63 -6.65 -18.08 6.94
N PRO A 64 -7.89 -18.54 6.63
CA PRO A 64 -9.13 -17.78 6.48
C PRO A 64 -9.95 -17.61 7.77
N GLY A 65 -9.42 -17.98 8.91
CA GLY A 65 -10.15 -18.00 10.18
C GLY A 65 -10.62 -16.63 10.66
N ASP A 66 -9.76 -15.60 10.58
CA ASP A 66 -10.02 -14.21 10.99
C ASP A 66 -10.56 -14.10 12.43
N ILE A 67 -9.83 -14.69 13.38
CA ILE A 67 -10.29 -14.87 14.77
C ILE A 67 -9.75 -13.83 15.75
N ASN A 68 -8.81 -12.97 15.34
CA ASN A 68 -8.29 -11.89 16.17
C ASN A 68 -8.85 -10.56 15.70
N GLY A 69 -9.53 -9.84 16.59
CA GLY A 69 -10.16 -8.57 16.27
C GLY A 69 -10.67 -7.82 17.48
N LYS A 70 -11.48 -6.82 17.20
CA LYS A 70 -12.16 -5.98 18.19
C LYS A 70 -13.65 -6.22 18.05
N TYR A 71 -14.30 -6.71 19.11
CA TYR A 71 -15.63 -7.26 19.02
C TYR A 71 -16.62 -6.57 19.94
N PHE A 72 -17.86 -6.49 19.46
CA PHE A 72 -19.04 -6.14 20.25
C PHE A 72 -20.00 -7.33 20.25
N TYR A 73 -20.29 -7.85 21.42
CA TYR A 73 -21.27 -8.91 21.60
C TYR A 73 -22.59 -8.31 22.05
N ILE A 74 -23.68 -8.77 21.47
CA ILE A 74 -25.04 -8.43 21.87
C ILE A 74 -25.70 -9.69 22.37
N LYS A 75 -26.19 -9.62 23.62
CA LYS A 75 -26.95 -10.70 24.24
C LYS A 75 -28.41 -10.30 24.37
N ASP A 76 -29.31 -11.07 23.74
CA ASP A 76 -30.75 -10.97 23.79
C ASP A 76 -31.35 -12.30 24.28
N GLY A 77 -31.62 -12.41 25.56
CA GLY A 77 -31.97 -13.69 26.22
C GLY A 77 -30.82 -14.67 26.11
N ASP A 78 -31.12 -15.84 25.53
CA ASP A 78 -30.12 -16.90 25.30
C ASP A 78 -29.30 -16.71 23.98
N THR A 79 -29.68 -15.74 23.14
CA THR A 79 -29.03 -15.49 21.87
C THR A 79 -27.86 -14.50 22.05
N VAL A 80 -26.67 -14.94 21.63
CA VAL A 80 -25.47 -14.09 21.57
C VAL A 80 -25.03 -13.95 20.11
N TRP A 81 -24.79 -12.72 19.68
CA TRP A 81 -24.40 -12.43 18.31
C TRP A 81 -23.50 -11.18 18.22
N ASN A 82 -22.88 -10.96 17.06
CA ASN A 82 -21.99 -9.84 16.78
C ASN A 82 -22.44 -9.14 15.48
N PRO A 83 -22.40 -7.79 15.39
CA PRO A 83 -22.77 -7.06 14.18
C PRO A 83 -21.95 -7.46 12.95
N GLY A 84 -20.66 -7.75 13.13
CA GLY A 84 -19.75 -8.24 12.10
C GLY A 84 -19.75 -9.77 11.92
N TRP A 85 -20.70 -10.51 12.52
CA TRP A 85 -20.82 -11.97 12.50
C TRP A 85 -19.77 -12.72 13.33
N LYS A 86 -18.48 -12.37 13.23
CA LYS A 86 -17.41 -12.92 14.08
C LYS A 86 -17.42 -12.21 15.46
N PRO A 87 -16.93 -12.91 16.53
CA PRO A 87 -16.39 -14.26 16.55
C PRO A 87 -17.44 -15.35 16.77
N THR A 88 -18.68 -15.03 17.20
CA THR A 88 -19.71 -16.05 17.55
C THR A 88 -20.22 -16.84 16.34
N GLN A 89 -20.14 -16.28 15.14
CA GLN A 89 -20.67 -16.87 13.91
C GLN A 89 -22.16 -17.21 13.97
N THR A 90 -22.90 -16.56 14.87
CA THR A 90 -24.35 -16.69 14.95
C THR A 90 -24.95 -16.16 13.65
N GLU A 91 -25.80 -16.94 12.98
CA GLU A 91 -26.47 -16.54 11.73
C GLU A 91 -27.34 -15.31 12.00
N LEU A 92 -27.06 -14.23 11.25
CA LEU A 92 -27.75 -12.96 11.34
C LEU A 92 -29.01 -12.96 10.45
N ASP A 93 -30.02 -12.19 10.82
CA ASP A 93 -31.19 -11.97 10.01
C ASP A 93 -30.88 -11.02 8.84
N SER A 94 -29.96 -10.06 9.05
CA SER A 94 -29.35 -9.23 8.01
C SER A 94 -27.90 -8.93 8.35
N TYR A 95 -27.09 -8.74 7.32
CA TYR A 95 -25.66 -8.35 7.45
C TYR A 95 -25.26 -7.43 6.31
N GLU A 96 -24.58 -6.37 6.66
CA GLU A 96 -23.94 -5.46 5.73
C GLU A 96 -22.64 -4.93 6.35
N CYS A 97 -21.54 -4.92 5.57
CA CYS A 97 -20.32 -4.21 5.89
C CYS A 97 -20.04 -3.21 4.78
N ARG A 98 -19.86 -1.95 5.14
CA ARG A 98 -19.47 -0.85 4.24
C ARG A 98 -18.03 -0.45 4.54
N HIS A 99 -17.12 -0.73 3.62
CA HIS A 99 -15.77 -0.18 3.65
C HIS A 99 -15.75 1.11 2.84
N GLY A 100 -15.61 2.22 3.55
CA GLY A 100 -15.49 3.55 2.98
C GLY A 100 -14.05 4.08 3.04
N ILE A 101 -13.86 5.30 2.61
CA ILE A 101 -12.55 5.94 2.55
C ILE A 101 -12.14 6.40 3.96
N GLY A 102 -11.29 5.58 4.63
CA GLY A 102 -10.82 5.83 5.99
C GLY A 102 -11.76 5.39 7.11
N TYR A 103 -12.84 4.68 6.81
CA TYR A 103 -13.76 4.16 7.81
C TYR A 103 -14.39 2.82 7.40
N SER A 104 -15.00 2.14 8.36
CA SER A 104 -15.82 0.95 8.11
C SER A 104 -17.11 0.99 8.96
N ARG A 105 -18.21 0.53 8.38
CA ARG A 105 -19.49 0.44 9.07
C ARG A 105 -20.04 -0.98 8.96
N PHE A 106 -20.40 -1.55 10.09
CA PHE A 106 -21.04 -2.87 10.18
C PHE A 106 -22.49 -2.68 10.61
N THR A 107 -23.41 -3.27 9.89
CA THR A 107 -24.82 -3.30 10.28
C THR A 107 -25.30 -4.74 10.26
N GLY A 108 -25.67 -5.26 11.42
CA GLY A 108 -26.21 -6.60 11.57
C GLY A 108 -27.51 -6.56 12.33
N SER A 109 -28.39 -7.54 12.08
CA SER A 109 -29.61 -7.68 12.87
C SER A 109 -29.83 -9.12 13.29
N LYS A 110 -30.46 -9.30 14.47
CA LYS A 110 -30.91 -10.57 15.00
C LYS A 110 -32.11 -10.37 15.92
N ASN A 111 -33.11 -11.21 15.80
CA ASN A 111 -34.33 -11.14 16.64
C ASN A 111 -34.98 -9.75 16.66
N GLN A 112 -34.97 -9.05 15.52
CA GLN A 112 -35.50 -7.68 15.35
C GLN A 112 -34.74 -6.61 16.18
N VAL A 113 -33.55 -6.93 16.63
CA VAL A 113 -32.59 -5.93 17.16
C VAL A 113 -31.54 -5.69 16.07
N GLU A 114 -31.33 -4.43 15.74
CA GLU A 114 -30.28 -3.99 14.81
C GLU A 114 -29.13 -3.37 15.57
N ALA A 115 -27.91 -3.67 15.15
CA ALA A 115 -26.70 -3.01 15.63
C ALA A 115 -25.92 -2.43 14.45
N SER A 116 -25.58 -1.14 14.54
CA SER A 116 -24.69 -0.47 13.61
C SER A 116 -23.44 -0.02 14.35
N VAL A 117 -22.27 -0.35 13.79
CA VAL A 117 -20.96 0.03 14.34
C VAL A 117 -20.19 0.82 13.29
N LEU A 118 -19.96 2.10 13.53
CA LEU A 118 -19.09 2.94 12.73
C LEU A 118 -17.70 2.97 13.38
N THR A 119 -16.66 2.55 12.67
CA THR A 119 -15.27 2.56 13.15
C THR A 119 -14.40 3.41 12.24
N PHE A 120 -13.66 4.37 12.82
CA PHE A 120 -12.71 5.23 12.11
C PHE A 120 -11.63 5.79 13.05
N VAL A 121 -10.58 6.36 12.46
CA VAL A 121 -9.52 7.10 13.17
C VAL A 121 -9.70 8.58 12.86
N PRO A 122 -9.92 9.45 13.84
CA PRO A 122 -10.06 10.89 13.62
C PRO A 122 -8.74 11.53 13.17
N MET A 123 -8.83 12.64 12.44
CA MET A 123 -7.68 13.26 11.76
C MET A 123 -6.50 13.67 12.68
N ASN A 124 -6.78 14.14 13.88
CA ASN A 124 -5.79 14.84 14.72
C ASN A 124 -5.58 14.19 16.08
N ASP A 125 -6.09 12.98 16.30
CA ASP A 125 -5.99 12.29 17.57
C ASP A 125 -5.52 10.85 17.43
N ASN A 126 -4.72 10.39 18.36
CA ASN A 126 -4.15 9.04 18.38
C ASN A 126 -5.14 8.05 19.01
N CYS A 127 -6.30 7.89 18.38
CA CYS A 127 -7.31 6.95 18.82
C CYS A 127 -8.15 6.40 17.67
N GLU A 128 -8.78 5.27 17.93
CA GLU A 128 -9.85 4.72 17.12
C GLU A 128 -11.18 4.92 17.82
N ILE A 129 -12.18 5.38 17.09
CA ILE A 129 -13.55 5.56 17.58
C ILE A 129 -14.40 4.43 17.03
N SER A 130 -15.18 3.78 17.89
CA SER A 130 -16.25 2.87 17.49
C SER A 130 -17.57 3.36 18.08
N GLN A 131 -18.44 3.91 17.22
CA GLN A 131 -19.79 4.32 17.58
C GLN A 131 -20.75 3.15 17.37
N VAL A 132 -21.29 2.62 18.46
CA VAL A 132 -22.22 1.48 18.48
C VAL A 132 -23.63 1.98 18.72
N LYS A 133 -24.53 1.78 17.74
CA LYS A 133 -25.96 2.11 17.86
C LYS A 133 -26.77 0.82 17.87
N LEU A 134 -27.58 0.63 18.92
CA LEU A 134 -28.53 -0.48 19.03
C LEU A 134 -29.95 0.05 18.85
N THR A 135 -30.76 -0.61 18.02
CA THR A 135 -32.13 -0.23 17.72
C THR A 135 -33.05 -1.45 17.92
N ASN A 136 -34.11 -1.26 18.69
CA ASN A 136 -35.16 -2.27 18.83
C ASN A 136 -36.26 -2.08 17.77
N ASN A 137 -36.27 -2.90 16.75
CA ASN A 137 -37.24 -2.89 15.67
C ASN A 137 -38.45 -3.81 15.95
N SER A 138 -38.54 -4.41 17.15
CA SER A 138 -39.67 -5.25 17.55
C SER A 138 -40.81 -4.44 18.13
N ALA A 139 -41.98 -5.07 18.26
CA ALA A 139 -43.16 -4.50 18.92
C ALA A 139 -43.12 -4.61 20.46
N GLU A 140 -42.08 -5.24 21.03
CA GLU A 140 -41.94 -5.47 22.48
C GLU A 140 -40.70 -4.78 23.02
N THR A 141 -40.73 -4.45 24.33
CA THR A 141 -39.55 -3.95 25.02
C THR A 141 -38.48 -5.02 25.11
N LYS A 142 -37.25 -4.70 24.72
CA LYS A 142 -36.12 -5.59 24.79
C LYS A 142 -35.18 -5.22 25.93
N THR A 143 -34.71 -6.22 26.67
CA THR A 143 -33.60 -6.07 27.62
C THR A 143 -32.37 -6.77 27.05
N LEU A 144 -31.30 -6.01 26.85
CA LEU A 144 -30.10 -6.43 26.15
C LEU A 144 -28.86 -6.22 27.02
N SER A 145 -27.82 -6.97 26.75
CA SER A 145 -26.47 -6.66 27.25
C SER A 145 -25.52 -6.49 26.09
N LEU A 146 -24.78 -5.39 26.12
CA LEU A 146 -23.70 -5.08 25.20
C LEU A 146 -22.36 -5.33 25.89
N PHE A 147 -21.49 -6.16 25.27
CA PHE A 147 -20.12 -6.35 25.73
C PHE A 147 -19.15 -5.86 24.65
N SER A 148 -18.12 -5.13 25.05
CA SER A 148 -16.98 -4.84 24.21
C SER A 148 -15.83 -5.79 24.48
N TYR A 149 -14.90 -5.98 23.52
CA TYR A 149 -13.75 -6.84 23.69
C TYR A 149 -12.58 -6.42 22.82
N VAL A 150 -11.42 -6.17 23.44
CA VAL A 150 -10.13 -5.98 22.77
C VAL A 150 -9.03 -6.73 23.53
N GLU A 151 -8.09 -7.34 22.81
CA GLU A 151 -6.88 -7.92 23.40
C GLU A 151 -5.67 -7.01 23.19
N TRP A 152 -4.81 -6.91 24.19
CA TRP A 152 -3.63 -6.05 24.14
C TRP A 152 -2.40 -6.78 23.63
N CYS A 153 -1.65 -6.13 22.74
CA CYS A 153 -0.28 -6.48 22.35
C CYS A 153 0.76 -5.76 23.21
N LEU A 154 0.68 -4.46 23.33
CA LEU A 154 1.48 -3.55 24.17
C LEU A 154 2.96 -3.95 24.24
N TRP A 155 3.79 -3.84 23.29
CA TRP A 155 3.86 -3.02 22.07
C TRP A 155 4.53 -3.82 20.98
N ASN A 156 5.52 -4.68 21.37
CA ASN A 156 6.33 -5.46 20.45
C ASN A 156 5.54 -6.69 19.94
N ALA A 157 5.08 -6.61 18.70
CA ALA A 157 4.26 -7.64 18.09
C ALA A 157 5.01 -8.94 17.80
N ASP A 158 6.32 -8.87 17.54
CA ASP A 158 7.14 -10.06 17.33
C ASP A 158 7.36 -10.82 18.65
N ASP A 159 7.63 -10.09 19.73
CA ASP A 159 7.74 -10.66 21.08
C ASP A 159 6.40 -11.26 21.54
N ASP A 160 5.27 -10.57 21.27
CA ASP A 160 3.92 -11.10 21.57
C ASP A 160 3.61 -12.41 20.82
N ALA A 161 4.08 -12.53 19.59
CA ALA A 161 3.84 -13.73 18.78
C ALA A 161 4.69 -14.94 19.18
N LYS A 162 5.91 -14.73 19.69
CA LYS A 162 6.93 -15.77 19.87
C LYS A 162 7.28 -16.08 21.32
N ASN A 163 7.12 -15.13 22.25
CA ASN A 163 7.60 -15.22 23.61
C ASN A 163 6.46 -15.34 24.62
N PHE A 164 6.16 -16.57 25.06
CA PHE A 164 5.14 -16.79 26.06
C PHE A 164 5.40 -16.10 27.40
N GLN A 165 6.66 -15.97 27.82
CA GLN A 165 7.02 -15.31 29.09
C GLN A 165 6.64 -13.83 29.12
N ARG A 166 6.48 -13.20 27.97
CA ARG A 166 6.00 -11.81 27.86
C ARG A 166 4.67 -11.59 28.57
N ASN A 167 3.80 -12.60 28.55
CA ASN A 167 2.52 -12.53 29.26
C ASN A 167 2.66 -12.30 30.77
N LEU A 168 3.79 -12.67 31.38
CA LEU A 168 4.08 -12.42 32.80
C LEU A 168 4.47 -10.95 33.07
N SER A 169 4.71 -10.17 32.07
CA SER A 169 5.36 -8.86 32.17
C SER A 169 4.61 -7.76 31.41
N ILE A 170 3.41 -8.06 30.93
CA ILE A 170 2.58 -7.13 30.11
C ILE A 170 1.96 -6.03 30.96
N GLY A 171 2.55 -5.54 31.94
CA GLY A 171 2.12 -4.32 32.55
C GLY A 171 0.98 -4.44 33.55
N GLU A 172 0.46 -3.31 33.93
CA GLU A 172 -0.53 -3.13 34.99
C GLU A 172 -1.76 -2.38 34.46
N VAL A 173 -2.90 -2.68 35.04
CA VAL A 173 -4.19 -2.09 34.66
C VAL A 173 -4.67 -1.16 35.78
N GLU A 174 -5.18 -0.01 35.39
CA GLU A 174 -5.95 0.88 36.26
C GLU A 174 -7.34 1.09 35.65
N VAL A 175 -8.39 0.95 36.44
CA VAL A 175 -9.77 1.15 36.00
C VAL A 175 -10.41 2.26 36.81
N ILE A 176 -10.95 3.28 36.14
CA ILE A 176 -11.67 4.40 36.77
C ILE A 176 -12.96 4.62 35.99
N GLY A 177 -14.09 4.30 36.63
CA GLY A 177 -15.39 4.38 35.97
C GLY A 177 -15.46 3.42 34.76
N SER A 178 -15.74 3.96 33.60
CA SER A 178 -15.78 3.24 32.32
C SER A 178 -14.46 3.29 31.54
N THR A 179 -13.36 3.72 32.16
CA THR A 179 -12.06 3.86 31.49
C THR A 179 -11.05 2.85 32.03
N ILE A 180 -10.46 2.08 31.14
CA ILE A 180 -9.40 1.11 31.41
C ILE A 180 -8.10 1.67 30.86
N TYR A 181 -7.09 1.86 31.73
CA TYR A 181 -5.76 2.34 31.39
C TYR A 181 -4.80 1.16 31.52
N HIS A 182 -4.00 0.92 30.48
CA HIS A 182 -3.05 -0.16 30.48
C HIS A 182 -1.63 0.33 30.17
N LYS A 183 -0.74 0.20 31.15
CA LYS A 183 0.66 0.59 31.06
C LYS A 183 1.57 -0.63 31.09
N THR A 184 2.79 -0.50 30.59
CA THR A 184 3.84 -1.50 30.72
C THR A 184 5.20 -0.85 30.97
N GLU A 185 5.98 -1.47 31.85
CA GLU A 185 7.36 -1.11 32.11
C GLU A 185 8.35 -2.14 31.57
N TYR A 186 7.86 -3.31 31.19
CA TYR A 186 8.71 -4.41 30.75
C TYR A 186 9.39 -4.12 29.43
N ARG A 187 10.73 -4.09 29.45
CA ARG A 187 11.62 -3.81 28.32
C ARG A 187 11.43 -2.46 27.64
N GLU A 188 10.27 -1.85 27.76
CA GLU A 188 9.95 -0.61 27.07
C GLU A 188 10.34 0.64 27.86
N ARG A 189 10.13 0.66 29.18
CA ARG A 189 10.44 1.77 30.09
C ARG A 189 10.12 3.16 29.55
N ARG A 190 9.02 3.24 28.80
CA ARG A 190 8.59 4.46 28.13
C ARG A 190 7.47 5.13 28.92
N ASN A 191 7.13 6.34 28.51
CA ASN A 191 6.09 7.16 29.13
C ASN A 191 4.74 7.02 28.43
N HIS A 192 4.55 5.98 27.60
CA HIS A 192 3.30 5.73 26.86
C HIS A 192 2.44 4.63 27.49
N TYR A 193 1.15 4.70 27.22
CA TYR A 193 0.17 3.71 27.63
C TYR A 193 -1.04 3.69 26.68
N ALA A 194 -1.85 2.64 26.77
CA ALA A 194 -3.11 2.51 26.04
C ALA A 194 -4.30 2.83 26.95
N VAL A 195 -5.38 3.31 26.34
CA VAL A 195 -6.64 3.61 27.03
C VAL A 195 -7.80 3.06 26.22
N TYR A 196 -8.78 2.44 26.91
CA TYR A 196 -10.04 2.02 26.33
C TYR A 196 -11.20 2.47 27.18
N SER A 197 -12.14 3.22 26.60
CA SER A 197 -13.21 3.87 27.35
C SER A 197 -14.51 3.87 26.58
N VAL A 198 -15.63 3.95 27.30
CA VAL A 198 -16.95 4.19 26.73
C VAL A 198 -17.64 5.38 27.45
N ASN A 199 -18.44 6.15 26.71
CA ASN A 199 -19.18 7.32 27.22
C ASN A 199 -20.45 6.96 28.03
N ALA A 200 -20.46 5.81 28.70
CA ALA A 200 -21.60 5.32 29.48
C ALA A 200 -21.12 4.76 30.82
N THR A 201 -22.04 4.74 31.79
CA THR A 201 -21.84 3.93 33.00
C THR A 201 -21.89 2.46 32.63
N VAL A 202 -20.90 1.70 33.09
CA VAL A 202 -20.83 0.26 32.84
C VAL A 202 -21.37 -0.52 34.03
N ASP A 203 -22.03 -1.64 33.75
CA ASP A 203 -22.54 -2.58 34.76
C ASP A 203 -21.46 -3.52 35.25
N GLY A 204 -20.43 -3.72 34.43
CA GLY A 204 -19.27 -4.52 34.76
C GLY A 204 -18.14 -4.31 33.75
N PHE A 205 -16.97 -4.81 34.08
CA PHE A 205 -15.80 -4.85 33.18
C PHE A 205 -14.95 -6.09 33.45
N ASP A 206 -14.13 -6.48 32.51
CA ASP A 206 -13.07 -7.45 32.72
C ASP A 206 -11.79 -7.00 32.02
N THR A 207 -10.66 -7.19 32.71
CA THR A 207 -9.34 -6.95 32.13
C THR A 207 -8.48 -8.23 32.12
N SER A 208 -8.95 -9.31 32.72
CA SER A 208 -8.35 -10.64 32.67
C SER A 208 -8.99 -11.47 31.55
N ARG A 209 -8.16 -11.94 30.62
CA ARG A 209 -8.59 -12.80 29.53
C ARG A 209 -9.22 -14.11 30.02
N ASP A 210 -8.59 -14.72 31.05
CA ASP A 210 -9.05 -16.01 31.60
C ASP A 210 -10.41 -15.88 32.27
N GLU A 211 -10.68 -14.77 32.94
CA GLU A 211 -11.97 -14.49 33.60
C GLU A 211 -13.08 -14.20 32.58
N PHE A 212 -12.75 -13.49 31.50
CA PHE A 212 -13.73 -13.17 30.46
C PHE A 212 -14.04 -14.35 29.55
N LEU A 213 -13.01 -15.04 29.02
CA LEU A 213 -13.22 -16.17 28.11
C LEU A 213 -13.62 -17.45 28.82
N GLY A 214 -13.01 -17.76 29.96
CA GLY A 214 -13.16 -19.04 30.66
C GLY A 214 -12.17 -20.10 30.18
N ALA A 215 -11.90 -21.09 31.05
CA ALA A 215 -10.96 -22.15 30.74
C ALA A 215 -11.44 -23.00 29.55
N TYR A 216 -10.51 -23.29 28.61
CA TYR A 216 -10.77 -24.06 27.38
C TYR A 216 -11.83 -23.45 26.44
N ARG A 217 -12.05 -22.13 26.52
CA ARG A 217 -12.97 -21.38 25.66
C ARG A 217 -12.23 -20.33 24.81
N GLY A 218 -12.86 -19.92 23.71
CA GLY A 218 -12.40 -18.85 22.83
C GLY A 218 -13.32 -17.64 22.84
N ALA A 219 -12.98 -16.66 22.02
CA ALA A 219 -13.80 -15.47 21.83
C ALA A 219 -15.15 -15.77 21.16
N ASP A 220 -15.31 -16.91 20.53
CA ASP A 220 -16.57 -17.40 19.97
C ASP A 220 -17.64 -17.70 21.04
N LYS A 221 -17.23 -18.05 22.25
CA LYS A 221 -18.14 -18.40 23.36
C LYS A 221 -17.59 -18.01 24.73
N PRO A 222 -17.39 -16.68 24.99
CA PRO A 222 -16.87 -16.21 26.28
C PRO A 222 -17.84 -16.50 27.43
N ILE A 223 -17.30 -16.96 28.57
CA ILE A 223 -18.13 -17.29 29.76
C ILE A 223 -18.82 -16.05 30.32
N ALA A 224 -18.15 -14.88 30.33
CA ALA A 224 -18.73 -13.64 30.82
C ALA A 224 -19.99 -13.24 30.04
N VAL A 225 -19.99 -13.45 28.72
CA VAL A 225 -21.15 -13.16 27.87
C VAL A 225 -22.25 -14.20 28.04
N GLU A 226 -21.88 -15.48 28.14
CA GLU A 226 -22.84 -16.57 28.35
C GLU A 226 -23.58 -16.42 29.67
N GLU A 227 -22.87 -16.11 30.76
CA GLU A 227 -23.42 -15.88 32.10
C GLU A 227 -24.04 -14.48 32.30
N ASP A 228 -23.92 -13.57 31.31
CA ASP A 228 -24.36 -12.18 31.40
C ASP A 228 -23.74 -11.41 32.57
N ALA A 229 -22.48 -11.66 32.86
CA ALA A 229 -21.76 -11.06 33.97
C ALA A 229 -20.26 -10.96 33.77
N CYS A 230 -19.74 -9.74 33.68
CA CYS A 230 -18.33 -9.45 33.92
C CYS A 230 -18.03 -9.56 35.42
N ARG A 231 -16.80 -9.97 35.74
CA ARG A 231 -16.37 -10.24 37.13
C ARG A 231 -15.60 -9.08 37.77
N ASN A 232 -15.46 -7.95 37.06
CA ASN A 232 -14.64 -6.81 37.45
C ASN A 232 -13.18 -7.21 37.74
N SER A 233 -12.67 -8.12 36.94
CA SER A 233 -11.32 -8.65 37.08
C SER A 233 -10.25 -7.60 36.72
N ILE A 234 -9.14 -7.64 37.47
CA ILE A 234 -7.94 -6.80 37.22
C ILE A 234 -6.78 -7.72 36.89
N ALA A 235 -6.29 -7.65 35.64
CA ALA A 235 -5.13 -8.39 35.21
C ALA A 235 -3.86 -7.57 35.42
N SER A 236 -2.92 -8.12 36.20
CA SER A 236 -1.57 -7.56 36.32
C SER A 236 -0.57 -8.59 35.88
N GLY A 237 0.16 -8.30 34.82
CA GLY A 237 1.22 -9.14 34.30
C GLY A 237 0.76 -10.48 33.67
N TRP A 238 -0.47 -10.56 33.15
CA TRP A 238 -0.97 -11.78 32.52
C TRP A 238 -2.08 -11.49 31.52
N SER A 239 -1.87 -11.93 30.27
CA SER A 239 -2.85 -11.94 29.16
C SER A 239 -4.00 -10.90 29.29
N PRO A 240 -3.71 -9.59 29.25
CA PRO A 240 -4.71 -8.60 29.53
C PRO A 240 -5.60 -8.36 28.33
N ILE A 241 -6.86 -8.03 28.64
CA ILE A 241 -7.88 -7.57 27.71
C ILE A 241 -8.49 -6.27 28.22
N ALA A 242 -9.38 -5.67 27.44
CA ALA A 242 -10.34 -4.69 27.96
C ALA A 242 -11.73 -5.05 27.46
N SER A 243 -12.63 -5.19 28.39
CA SER A 243 -14.05 -5.47 28.14
C SER A 243 -14.93 -4.65 29.08
N HIS A 244 -16.04 -4.15 28.51
CA HIS A 244 -17.10 -3.47 29.27
C HIS A 244 -18.39 -4.25 29.11
N GLN A 245 -19.24 -4.26 30.12
CA GLN A 245 -20.63 -4.74 30.06
C GLN A 245 -21.56 -3.56 30.31
N ILE A 246 -22.56 -3.39 29.45
CA ILE A 246 -23.64 -2.40 29.56
C ILE A 246 -24.97 -3.12 29.39
N LYS A 247 -25.80 -3.07 30.45
CA LYS A 247 -27.18 -3.57 30.42
C LYS A 247 -28.12 -2.43 30.04
N LEU A 248 -29.01 -2.69 29.09
CA LEU A 248 -29.91 -1.66 28.61
C LEU A 248 -31.27 -2.22 28.28
N THR A 249 -32.26 -1.36 28.37
CA THR A 249 -33.65 -1.66 27.96
C THR A 249 -34.02 -0.68 26.86
N LEU A 250 -34.62 -1.20 25.77
CA LEU A 250 -35.07 -0.44 24.63
C LEU A 250 -36.57 -0.70 24.42
N ALA A 251 -37.36 0.37 24.43
CA ALA A 251 -38.77 0.33 24.02
C ALA A 251 -38.90 0.04 22.52
N PRO A 252 -40.07 -0.36 22.00
CA PRO A 252 -40.29 -0.50 20.57
C PRO A 252 -39.88 0.77 19.78
N GLY A 253 -39.02 0.62 18.78
CA GLY A 253 -38.50 1.71 17.96
C GLY A 253 -37.40 2.56 18.64
N GLU A 254 -37.03 2.29 19.89
CA GLU A 254 -36.01 3.04 20.59
C GLU A 254 -34.60 2.65 20.12
N SER A 255 -33.72 3.65 20.06
CA SER A 255 -32.28 3.44 19.81
C SER A 255 -31.45 4.04 20.92
N LYS A 256 -30.30 3.39 21.23
CA LYS A 256 -29.24 3.96 22.09
C LYS A 256 -27.90 3.86 21.39
N THR A 257 -27.08 4.89 21.56
CA THR A 257 -25.74 4.98 20.98
C THR A 257 -24.69 5.03 22.09
N PHE A 258 -23.56 4.35 21.85
CA PHE A 258 -22.40 4.29 22.73
C PHE A 258 -21.15 4.61 21.93
N VAL A 259 -20.28 5.44 22.48
CA VAL A 259 -19.00 5.82 21.87
C VAL A 259 -17.87 5.12 22.61
N PHE A 260 -17.18 4.21 21.96
CA PHE A 260 -15.98 3.57 22.46
C PHE A 260 -14.76 4.24 21.85
N VAL A 261 -13.75 4.53 22.69
CA VAL A 261 -12.48 5.14 22.27
C VAL A 261 -11.33 4.24 22.70
N LEU A 262 -10.55 3.76 21.70
CA LEU A 262 -9.31 3.03 21.90
C LEU A 262 -8.15 3.96 21.57
N GLY A 263 -7.37 4.38 22.56
CA GLY A 263 -6.36 5.42 22.39
C GLY A 263 -4.95 5.01 22.78
N TYR A 264 -4.00 5.76 22.21
CA TYR A 264 -2.58 5.75 22.54
C TYR A 264 -2.19 7.11 23.12
N VAL A 265 -1.50 7.11 24.26
CA VAL A 265 -1.15 8.32 25.00
C VAL A 265 0.33 8.28 25.40
N GLU A 266 1.03 9.39 25.19
CA GLU A 266 2.36 9.63 25.73
C GLU A 266 2.31 10.74 26.77
N ASN A 267 2.81 10.47 27.98
CA ASN A 267 3.01 11.48 29.01
C ASN A 267 4.39 12.14 28.82
N PRO A 268 4.60 13.38 29.31
CA PRO A 268 5.95 13.92 29.42
C PRO A 268 6.83 12.99 30.27
N GLU A 269 8.12 12.88 29.94
CA GLU A 269 9.05 11.95 30.61
C GLU A 269 9.15 12.21 32.12
N ASP A 270 9.11 13.47 32.54
CA ASP A 270 9.20 13.94 33.93
C ASP A 270 7.84 13.97 34.64
N ASP A 271 6.71 13.75 33.91
CA ASP A 271 5.33 13.78 34.46
C ASP A 271 4.57 12.47 34.09
N LYS A 272 5.26 11.35 34.13
CA LYS A 272 4.67 10.04 33.80
C LYS A 272 3.66 9.58 34.86
N TRP A 273 3.91 9.90 36.13
CA TRP A 273 3.18 9.39 37.27
C TRP A 273 2.49 10.51 38.08
N GLU A 274 1.25 10.30 38.49
CA GLU A 274 0.59 11.14 39.52
C GLU A 274 1.19 10.89 40.91
N LYS A 275 1.56 9.64 41.16
CA LYS A 275 2.31 9.15 42.32
C LYS A 275 2.95 7.81 41.93
N PRO A 276 3.93 7.28 42.69
CA PRO A 276 4.58 6.01 42.36
C PRO A 276 3.58 4.90 42.05
N GLY A 277 3.69 4.32 40.84
CA GLY A 277 2.82 3.25 40.35
C GLY A 277 1.44 3.67 39.81
N VAL A 278 1.07 4.94 39.91
CA VAL A 278 -0.21 5.46 39.37
C VAL A 278 0.07 6.37 38.19
N ILE A 279 -0.39 6.02 37.02
CA ILE A 279 -0.10 6.74 35.80
C ILE A 279 -0.80 8.11 35.76
N ASN A 280 -0.12 9.12 35.22
CA ASN A 280 -0.73 10.41 34.94
C ASN A 280 -1.79 10.28 33.84
N LYS A 281 -3.04 10.56 34.18
CA LYS A 281 -4.20 10.35 33.30
C LYS A 281 -4.66 11.63 32.60
N LYS A 282 -4.02 12.77 32.87
CA LYS A 282 -4.46 14.06 32.29
C LYS A 282 -4.50 14.07 30.78
N PRO A 283 -3.46 13.58 30.04
CA PRO A 283 -3.52 13.53 28.58
C PRO A 283 -4.61 12.59 28.06
N ALA A 284 -4.80 11.41 28.66
CA ALA A 284 -5.86 10.50 28.28
C ALA A 284 -7.25 11.12 28.50
N ASN A 285 -7.48 11.74 29.65
CA ASN A 285 -8.75 12.39 29.96
C ASN A 285 -9.04 13.55 29.00
N ALA A 286 -8.01 14.29 28.57
CA ALA A 286 -8.15 15.34 27.57
C ALA A 286 -8.54 14.77 26.20
N LEU A 287 -7.98 13.64 25.80
CA LEU A 287 -8.35 12.91 24.58
C LEU A 287 -9.80 12.43 24.65
N LEU A 288 -10.16 11.73 25.72
CA LEU A 288 -11.50 11.15 25.89
C LEU A 288 -12.61 12.22 25.99
N ALA A 289 -12.30 13.39 26.53
CA ALA A 289 -13.26 14.51 26.65
C ALA A 289 -13.73 15.05 25.28
N LYS A 290 -12.99 14.78 24.20
CA LYS A 290 -13.33 15.22 22.84
C LYS A 290 -14.44 14.38 22.19
N TYR A 291 -14.76 13.19 22.72
CA TYR A 291 -15.63 12.21 22.07
C TYR A 291 -16.69 11.67 23.02
N GLN A 292 -17.39 12.56 23.71
CA GLN A 292 -18.38 12.19 24.72
C GLN A 292 -19.81 12.08 24.18
N THR A 293 -20.09 12.67 23.03
CA THR A 293 -21.43 12.73 22.44
C THR A 293 -21.44 12.28 20.98
N ASP A 294 -22.62 11.91 20.47
CA ASP A 294 -22.81 11.61 19.05
C ASP A 294 -22.42 12.81 18.17
N ALA A 295 -22.69 14.03 18.59
CA ALA A 295 -22.32 15.23 17.85
C ALA A 295 -20.80 15.42 17.73
N ASP A 296 -20.02 15.04 18.76
CA ASP A 296 -18.55 15.05 18.68
C ASP A 296 -18.03 14.05 17.65
N VAL A 297 -18.62 12.85 17.61
CA VAL A 297 -18.27 11.80 16.65
C VAL A 297 -18.67 12.21 15.23
N GLU A 298 -19.88 12.75 15.04
CA GLU A 298 -20.34 13.24 13.73
C GLU A 298 -19.42 14.34 13.18
N LYS A 299 -18.98 15.27 14.05
CA LYS A 299 -18.03 16.32 13.68
C LYS A 299 -16.69 15.73 13.24
N ALA A 300 -16.09 14.83 14.03
CA ALA A 300 -14.82 14.20 13.69
C ALA A 300 -14.90 13.36 12.41
N PHE A 301 -16.03 12.70 12.19
CA PHE A 301 -16.28 11.93 10.97
C PHE A 301 -16.46 12.84 9.75
N ALA A 302 -17.12 13.98 9.89
CA ALA A 302 -17.23 14.98 8.84
C ALA A 302 -15.86 15.60 8.47
N GLU A 303 -15.00 15.84 9.45
CA GLU A 303 -13.62 16.31 9.23
C GLU A 303 -12.79 15.28 8.45
N LEU A 304 -12.91 13.99 8.76
CA LEU A 304 -12.26 12.91 8.01
C LEU A 304 -12.74 12.87 6.55
N ASN A 305 -14.05 12.94 6.33
CA ASN A 305 -14.62 12.94 4.97
C ASN A 305 -14.16 14.16 4.17
N ALA A 306 -14.16 15.35 4.79
CA ALA A 306 -13.69 16.58 4.13
C ALA A 306 -12.20 16.51 3.74
N TYR A 307 -11.36 15.91 4.56
CA TYR A 307 -9.96 15.65 4.24
C TYR A 307 -9.80 14.77 2.98
N TRP A 308 -10.53 13.67 2.92
CA TRP A 308 -10.49 12.78 1.77
C TRP A 308 -11.08 13.41 0.51
N ASP A 309 -12.17 14.17 0.63
CA ASP A 309 -12.76 14.89 -0.50
C ASP A 309 -11.79 15.92 -1.09
N GLU A 310 -11.06 16.64 -0.25
CA GLU A 310 -10.02 17.57 -0.71
C GLU A 310 -8.87 16.83 -1.43
N LEU A 311 -8.38 15.70 -0.88
CA LEU A 311 -7.32 14.94 -1.52
C LEU A 311 -7.76 14.38 -2.88
N LEU A 312 -8.92 13.71 -2.93
CA LEU A 312 -9.43 13.07 -4.14
C LEU A 312 -9.80 14.10 -5.23
N SER A 313 -10.09 15.36 -4.85
CA SER A 313 -10.38 16.44 -5.80
C SER A 313 -9.18 16.92 -6.62
N LYS A 314 -7.96 16.49 -6.26
CA LYS A 314 -6.73 16.93 -6.94
C LYS A 314 -6.52 16.32 -8.31
N TYR A 315 -7.07 15.14 -8.52
CA TYR A 315 -7.13 14.48 -9.83
C TYR A 315 -8.50 13.85 -10.03
N HIS A 316 -9.25 14.29 -11.03
CA HIS A 316 -10.59 13.79 -11.28
C HIS A 316 -10.84 13.61 -12.78
N ILE A 317 -11.49 12.51 -13.17
CA ILE A 317 -11.92 12.24 -14.54
C ILE A 317 -13.44 12.07 -14.60
N GLU A 318 -14.03 12.58 -15.67
CA GLU A 318 -15.38 12.25 -16.09
C GLU A 318 -15.34 11.67 -17.51
N SER A 319 -15.75 10.43 -17.64
CA SER A 319 -15.82 9.70 -18.91
C SER A 319 -17.09 8.84 -18.96
N SER A 320 -17.39 8.26 -20.11
CA SER A 320 -18.47 7.28 -20.26
C SER A 320 -18.19 5.93 -19.58
N ASN A 321 -16.98 5.72 -19.05
CA ASN A 321 -16.55 4.48 -18.42
C ASN A 321 -16.58 4.61 -16.89
N ASP A 322 -17.69 4.21 -16.26
CA ASP A 322 -17.89 4.30 -14.81
C ASP A 322 -16.82 3.54 -14.01
N LYS A 323 -16.27 2.44 -14.54
CA LYS A 323 -15.22 1.66 -13.85
C LYS A 323 -13.89 2.42 -13.80
N VAL A 324 -13.55 3.14 -14.87
CA VAL A 324 -12.38 4.03 -14.89
C VAL A 324 -12.60 5.19 -13.93
N ASN A 325 -13.76 5.86 -14.01
CA ASN A 325 -14.11 6.98 -13.14
C ASN A 325 -13.98 6.57 -11.67
N ARG A 326 -14.55 5.43 -11.27
CA ARG A 326 -14.51 4.86 -9.92
C ARG A 326 -13.08 4.61 -9.44
N MET A 327 -12.29 3.92 -10.24
CA MET A 327 -10.94 3.55 -9.83
C MET A 327 -10.02 4.78 -9.76
N VAL A 328 -10.02 5.62 -10.78
CA VAL A 328 -9.15 6.80 -10.85
C VAL A 328 -9.52 7.84 -9.80
N ASN A 329 -10.81 8.13 -9.63
CA ASN A 329 -11.25 9.20 -8.74
C ASN A 329 -11.25 8.81 -7.26
N ILE A 330 -11.34 7.51 -6.93
CA ILE A 330 -11.54 7.06 -5.55
C ILE A 330 -10.51 6.01 -5.14
N TRP A 331 -10.70 4.77 -5.57
CA TRP A 331 -10.05 3.61 -4.95
C TRP A 331 -8.55 3.52 -5.21
N ASN A 332 -8.09 3.86 -6.41
CA ASN A 332 -6.66 3.82 -6.72
C ASN A 332 -5.88 4.88 -5.94
N GLN A 333 -6.38 6.12 -5.87
CA GLN A 333 -5.73 7.18 -5.07
C GLN A 333 -5.76 6.85 -3.58
N TYR A 334 -6.87 6.29 -3.08
CA TYR A 334 -6.98 5.83 -1.69
C TYR A 334 -5.94 4.74 -1.37
N GLN A 335 -5.83 3.72 -2.22
CA GLN A 335 -4.83 2.67 -2.05
C GLN A 335 -3.39 3.22 -2.12
N CYS A 336 -3.11 4.17 -3.01
CA CYS A 336 -1.80 4.83 -3.06
C CYS A 336 -1.43 5.50 -1.74
N MET A 337 -2.40 6.19 -1.10
CA MET A 337 -2.20 6.80 0.22
C MET A 337 -1.95 5.78 1.32
N VAL A 338 -2.70 4.69 1.34
CA VAL A 338 -2.50 3.59 2.30
C VAL A 338 -1.13 2.95 2.08
N THR A 339 -0.77 2.65 0.84
CA THR A 339 0.52 2.05 0.51
C THR A 339 1.68 2.98 0.89
N PHE A 340 1.54 4.28 0.65
CA PHE A 340 2.52 5.28 1.11
C PHE A 340 2.72 5.25 2.63
N ASN A 341 1.63 5.25 3.39
CA ASN A 341 1.69 5.28 4.85
C ASN A 341 2.35 4.01 5.42
N MET A 342 2.04 2.86 4.85
CA MET A 342 2.41 1.55 5.38
C MET A 342 3.65 0.95 4.73
N SER A 343 3.97 1.31 3.47
CA SER A 343 4.86 0.52 2.62
C SER A 343 4.45 -0.95 2.65
N ARG A 344 5.32 -1.85 3.12
CA ARG A 344 4.98 -3.27 3.36
C ARG A 344 5.06 -3.63 4.86
N SER A 345 5.18 -2.63 5.74
CA SER A 345 5.48 -2.82 7.16
C SER A 345 4.28 -3.24 8.01
N ALA A 346 3.07 -3.01 7.54
CA ALA A 346 1.82 -3.33 8.25
C ALA A 346 0.89 -4.21 7.40
N SER A 347 1.44 -5.20 6.72
CA SER A 347 0.70 -6.12 5.86
C SER A 347 -0.22 -7.04 6.68
N TYR A 348 -1.40 -7.33 6.13
CA TYR A 348 -2.32 -8.33 6.68
C TYR A 348 -2.04 -9.73 6.12
N TYR A 349 -1.65 -9.82 4.86
CA TYR A 349 -1.54 -11.09 4.13
C TYR A 349 -0.13 -11.53 3.77
N GLU A 350 0.81 -10.59 3.62
CA GLU A 350 2.14 -10.90 3.09
C GLU A 350 3.15 -11.17 4.23
N SER A 351 3.87 -10.14 4.64
CA SER A 351 5.00 -10.28 5.56
C SER A 351 4.63 -10.05 7.01
N GLY A 352 3.39 -9.68 7.29
CA GLY A 352 2.96 -9.41 8.65
C GLY A 352 3.77 -8.29 9.29
N ILE A 353 4.55 -8.64 10.30
CA ILE A 353 5.41 -7.73 11.08
C ILE A 353 6.88 -7.75 10.65
N GLY A 354 7.25 -8.59 9.70
CA GLY A 354 8.65 -8.88 9.39
C GLY A 354 9.36 -7.77 8.61
N ARG A 355 8.64 -7.02 7.79
CA ARG A 355 9.23 -6.02 6.88
C ARG A 355 9.30 -4.63 7.46
N GLY A 356 10.37 -3.92 7.11
CA GLY A 356 10.47 -2.47 7.25
C GLY A 356 9.85 -1.72 6.07
N MET A 357 10.22 -0.46 5.93
CA MET A 357 9.96 0.37 4.75
C MET A 357 11.00 0.02 3.68
N GLY A 358 10.59 -0.46 2.52
CA GLY A 358 11.50 -0.73 1.43
C GLY A 358 12.05 0.56 0.81
N PHE A 359 13.33 0.58 0.46
CA PHE A 359 13.96 1.73 -0.22
C PHE A 359 13.30 1.97 -1.58
N ARG A 360 13.37 0.98 -2.48
CA ARG A 360 12.75 1.08 -3.81
C ARG A 360 11.23 1.10 -3.75
N ASP A 361 10.62 0.33 -2.83
CA ASP A 361 9.17 0.32 -2.65
C ASP A 361 8.65 1.72 -2.34
N SER A 362 9.28 2.42 -1.37
CA SER A 362 8.88 3.76 -0.97
C SER A 362 9.10 4.78 -2.09
N CYS A 363 10.18 4.67 -2.87
CA CYS A 363 10.43 5.52 -4.03
C CYS A 363 9.37 5.33 -5.13
N GLN A 364 8.96 4.09 -5.39
CA GLN A 364 7.92 3.80 -6.39
C GLN A 364 6.53 4.21 -5.91
N ASP A 365 6.22 3.96 -4.63
CA ASP A 365 4.96 4.38 -4.03
C ASP A 365 4.77 5.91 -4.14
N LEU A 366 5.87 6.70 -4.01
CA LEU A 366 5.86 8.16 -4.22
C LEU A 366 5.21 8.57 -5.55
N LEU A 367 5.42 7.81 -6.62
CA LEU A 367 4.91 8.13 -7.95
C LEU A 367 3.38 8.20 -7.98
N GLY A 368 2.70 7.42 -7.14
CA GLY A 368 1.24 7.34 -7.09
C GLY A 368 0.57 8.37 -6.18
N PHE A 369 1.31 9.03 -5.27
CA PHE A 369 0.69 9.97 -4.32
C PHE A 369 1.33 11.36 -4.24
N VAL A 370 2.43 11.62 -4.93
CA VAL A 370 3.15 12.90 -4.84
C VAL A 370 2.24 14.12 -5.09
N HIS A 371 1.26 13.99 -5.95
CA HIS A 371 0.27 15.03 -6.24
C HIS A 371 -0.73 15.26 -5.08
N LEU A 372 -0.93 14.25 -4.22
CA LEU A 372 -1.88 14.34 -3.10
C LEU A 372 -1.28 15.12 -1.91
N ILE A 373 -0.06 14.76 -1.50
CA ILE A 373 0.59 15.26 -0.29
C ILE A 373 2.08 15.55 -0.51
N PRO A 374 2.42 16.57 -1.31
CA PRO A 374 3.81 16.86 -1.70
C PRO A 374 4.74 17.10 -0.50
N ASP A 375 4.26 17.73 0.57
CA ASP A 375 5.09 17.98 1.76
C ASP A 375 5.56 16.67 2.41
N ARG A 376 4.67 15.68 2.58
CA ARG A 376 5.03 14.36 3.10
C ARG A 376 5.87 13.55 2.10
N ALA A 377 5.69 13.78 0.80
CA ALA A 377 6.56 13.21 -0.23
C ALA A 377 7.99 13.71 -0.07
N ARG A 378 8.16 15.02 0.16
CA ARG A 378 9.47 15.64 0.42
C ARG A 378 10.17 15.00 1.64
N GLU A 379 9.46 14.90 2.76
CA GLU A 379 9.98 14.25 3.96
C GLU A 379 10.40 12.79 3.70
N ARG A 380 9.58 12.04 2.97
CA ARG A 380 9.88 10.65 2.63
C ARG A 380 11.12 10.50 1.75
N ILE A 381 11.35 11.39 0.78
CA ILE A 381 12.55 11.39 -0.05
C ILE A 381 13.79 11.60 0.82
N ILE A 382 13.74 12.52 1.77
CA ILE A 382 14.85 12.77 2.70
C ILE A 382 15.11 11.56 3.60
N ASP A 383 14.06 10.94 4.15
CA ASP A 383 14.17 9.72 4.96
C ASP A 383 14.86 8.58 4.19
N ILE A 384 14.41 8.34 2.93
CA ILE A 384 14.98 7.30 2.06
C ILE A 384 16.43 7.61 1.74
N ALA A 385 16.75 8.81 1.27
CA ALA A 385 18.09 9.22 0.91
C ALA A 385 19.07 9.11 2.08
N SER A 386 18.59 9.36 3.32
CA SER A 386 19.39 9.24 4.54
C SER A 386 19.89 7.82 4.81
N THR A 387 19.34 6.80 4.16
CA THR A 387 19.77 5.39 4.28
C THR A 387 20.69 4.94 3.15
N GLN A 388 21.08 5.84 2.25
CA GLN A 388 22.05 5.56 1.19
C GLN A 388 23.46 5.56 1.77
N PHE A 389 24.34 4.71 1.22
CA PHE A 389 25.77 4.69 1.55
C PHE A 389 26.56 5.69 0.70
N GLN A 390 27.78 6.02 1.14
CA GLN A 390 28.64 6.99 0.43
C GLN A 390 29.10 6.54 -0.96
N ASP A 391 29.09 5.23 -1.24
CA ASP A 391 29.39 4.67 -2.55
C ASP A 391 28.21 4.74 -3.54
N GLY A 392 27.03 5.13 -3.07
CA GLY A 392 25.81 5.24 -3.85
C GLY A 392 24.87 4.04 -3.73
N SER A 393 25.29 2.91 -3.14
CA SER A 393 24.40 1.82 -2.76
C SER A 393 23.47 2.23 -1.61
N ALA A 394 22.48 1.41 -1.28
CA ALA A 394 21.53 1.74 -0.24
C ALA A 394 21.16 0.53 0.61
N TYR A 395 20.69 0.77 1.83
CA TYR A 395 19.95 -0.25 2.55
C TYR A 395 18.65 -0.60 1.79
N HIS A 396 18.39 -1.89 1.62
CA HIS A 396 17.17 -2.33 0.97
C HIS A 396 15.89 -1.96 1.74
N GLN A 397 16.00 -1.86 3.06
CA GLN A 397 14.89 -1.48 3.95
C GLN A 397 15.38 -0.60 5.10
N TYR A 398 14.48 0.22 5.64
CA TYR A 398 14.71 0.98 6.87
C TYR A 398 13.56 0.77 7.86
N GLN A 399 13.83 1.01 9.14
CA GLN A 399 12.89 0.82 10.22
C GLN A 399 11.96 2.05 10.31
N PRO A 400 10.62 1.90 10.28
CA PRO A 400 9.68 3.02 10.20
C PRO A 400 9.77 4.02 11.35
N LEU A 401 9.96 3.54 12.59
CA LEU A 401 9.99 4.37 13.78
C LEU A 401 11.27 5.18 13.93
N THR A 402 12.42 4.52 13.71
CA THR A 402 13.74 5.14 13.88
C THR A 402 14.30 5.76 12.61
N LYS A 403 13.74 5.39 11.46
CA LYS A 403 14.16 5.78 10.11
C LYS A 403 15.61 5.40 9.78
N LYS A 404 16.15 4.39 10.48
CA LYS A 404 17.49 3.87 10.26
C LYS A 404 17.49 2.67 9.35
N GLY A 405 18.54 2.53 8.54
CA GLY A 405 18.74 1.39 7.67
C GLY A 405 18.73 0.06 8.43
N ASN A 406 18.18 -0.98 7.80
CA ASN A 406 18.09 -2.32 8.37
C ASN A 406 19.32 -3.15 7.96
N SER A 407 20.27 -3.31 8.88
CA SER A 407 21.51 -4.07 8.67
C SER A 407 21.30 -5.58 8.52
N ASP A 408 20.18 -6.14 8.99
CA ASP A 408 19.91 -7.58 8.87
C ASP A 408 19.68 -8.00 7.41
N ILE A 409 19.07 -7.11 6.62
CA ILE A 409 18.88 -7.30 5.17
C ILE A 409 20.07 -6.71 4.42
N GLY A 410 20.58 -5.55 4.84
CA GLY A 410 21.74 -4.89 4.26
C GLY A 410 21.45 -4.24 2.91
N SER A 411 22.43 -4.32 2.00
CA SER A 411 22.43 -3.73 0.66
C SER A 411 22.63 -4.79 -0.44
N GLY A 412 22.91 -4.34 -1.65
CA GLY A 412 23.28 -5.20 -2.77
C GLY A 412 22.18 -5.45 -3.80
N PHE A 413 21.04 -4.80 -3.64
CA PHE A 413 19.99 -4.75 -4.66
C PHE A 413 20.31 -3.56 -5.59
N ASN A 414 20.89 -3.84 -6.73
CA ASN A 414 21.55 -2.80 -7.52
C ASN A 414 20.60 -1.91 -8.32
N ASP A 415 19.32 -2.19 -8.32
CA ASP A 415 18.28 -1.28 -8.84
C ASP A 415 17.90 -0.18 -7.83
N ASP A 416 18.06 -0.43 -6.51
CA ASP A 416 17.64 0.49 -5.44
C ASP A 416 18.08 1.95 -5.69
N PRO A 417 19.36 2.25 -6.00
CA PRO A 417 19.81 3.63 -6.16
C PRO A 417 19.06 4.43 -7.24
N LEU A 418 18.69 3.80 -8.35
CA LEU A 418 18.01 4.47 -9.46
C LEU A 418 16.59 4.91 -9.11
N TRP A 419 15.93 4.21 -8.20
CA TRP A 419 14.59 4.57 -7.74
C TRP A 419 14.57 5.88 -6.95
N LEU A 420 15.68 6.25 -6.28
CA LEU A 420 15.78 7.55 -5.61
C LEU A 420 15.73 8.71 -6.63
N ILE A 421 16.37 8.54 -7.78
CA ILE A 421 16.28 9.51 -8.90
C ILE A 421 14.83 9.61 -9.38
N ALA A 422 14.15 8.48 -9.58
CA ALA A 422 12.76 8.44 -10.02
C ALA A 422 11.81 9.21 -9.08
N GLY A 423 11.87 8.92 -7.78
CA GLY A 423 11.03 9.58 -6.77
C GLY A 423 11.32 11.07 -6.66
N THR A 424 12.60 11.46 -6.63
CA THR A 424 13.01 12.87 -6.55
C THR A 424 12.61 13.65 -7.80
N SER A 425 12.82 13.08 -8.99
CA SER A 425 12.42 13.70 -10.26
C SER A 425 10.91 13.89 -10.35
N ALA A 426 10.12 12.90 -9.94
CA ALA A 426 8.66 13.00 -9.89
C ALA A 426 8.21 14.13 -8.95
N TYR A 427 8.82 14.26 -7.77
CA TYR A 427 8.54 15.34 -6.83
C TYR A 427 8.83 16.72 -7.43
N VAL A 428 10.01 16.89 -8.01
CA VAL A 428 10.42 18.20 -8.61
C VAL A 428 9.54 18.57 -9.81
N ARG A 429 9.18 17.61 -10.66
CA ARG A 429 8.24 17.85 -11.76
C ARG A 429 6.86 18.29 -11.24
N GLU A 430 6.34 17.62 -10.23
CA GLU A 430 5.02 17.90 -9.66
C GLU A 430 5.00 19.28 -8.98
N THR A 431 5.95 19.56 -8.13
CA THR A 431 5.93 20.76 -7.26
C THR A 431 6.62 21.98 -7.84
N GLY A 432 7.62 21.76 -8.68
CA GLY A 432 8.57 22.80 -9.09
C GLY A 432 9.58 23.18 -7.99
N ASP A 433 9.56 22.50 -6.84
CA ASP A 433 10.47 22.77 -5.72
C ASP A 433 11.85 22.15 -5.96
N THR A 434 12.78 22.98 -6.43
CA THR A 434 14.19 22.60 -6.60
C THR A 434 14.99 22.75 -5.31
N SER A 435 14.45 23.34 -4.24
CA SER A 435 15.17 23.52 -2.97
C SER A 435 15.52 22.19 -2.32
N ILE A 436 14.74 21.15 -2.56
CA ILE A 436 15.03 19.79 -2.08
C ILE A 436 16.40 19.28 -2.55
N LEU A 437 16.83 19.68 -3.75
CA LEU A 437 18.10 19.22 -4.35
C LEU A 437 19.33 19.77 -3.61
N THR A 438 19.17 20.86 -2.85
CA THR A 438 20.23 21.47 -2.04
C THR A 438 20.13 21.12 -0.57
N GLU A 439 19.10 20.39 -0.16
CA GLU A 439 18.91 19.92 1.23
C GLU A 439 20.07 19.04 1.67
N GLN A 440 20.60 19.30 2.87
CA GLN A 440 21.70 18.51 3.42
C GLN A 440 21.18 17.22 4.00
N VAL A 441 21.52 16.11 3.38
CA VAL A 441 21.05 14.76 3.73
C VAL A 441 22.23 13.89 4.17
N PRO A 442 22.13 13.17 5.28
CA PRO A 442 23.20 12.28 5.73
C PRO A 442 23.32 11.04 4.83
N PHE A 443 24.52 10.49 4.71
CA PHE A 443 24.72 9.12 4.28
C PHE A 443 24.73 8.18 5.50
N ASP A 444 24.14 6.99 5.37
CA ASP A 444 24.03 5.98 6.44
C ASP A 444 23.53 6.56 7.80
N ASN A 445 22.58 7.49 7.72
CA ASN A 445 22.04 8.22 8.87
C ASN A 445 23.10 9.00 9.69
N ASP A 446 24.30 9.26 9.15
CA ASP A 446 25.38 10.01 9.81
C ASP A 446 25.44 11.46 9.28
N MET A 447 24.96 12.41 10.09
CA MET A 447 24.97 13.83 9.77
C MET A 447 26.37 14.42 9.55
N SER A 448 27.44 13.78 10.05
CA SER A 448 28.82 14.28 9.88
C SER A 448 29.32 14.19 8.45
N VAL A 449 28.68 13.36 7.63
CA VAL A 449 28.99 13.17 6.19
C VAL A 449 27.85 13.63 5.29
N ALA A 450 26.93 14.45 5.81
CA ALA A 450 25.82 14.98 5.03
C ALA A 450 26.28 15.76 3.79
N GLN A 451 25.56 15.60 2.69
CA GLN A 451 25.77 16.28 1.42
C GLN A 451 24.44 16.76 0.84
N PRO A 452 24.41 17.66 -0.14
CA PRO A 452 23.18 17.98 -0.85
C PRO A 452 22.51 16.75 -1.46
N LEU A 453 21.19 16.70 -1.49
CA LEU A 453 20.44 15.58 -2.11
C LEU A 453 20.92 15.33 -3.56
N MET A 454 21.30 16.38 -4.29
CA MET A 454 21.80 16.25 -5.66
C MET A 454 23.08 15.37 -5.71
N GLU A 455 23.92 15.40 -4.68
CA GLU A 455 25.09 14.52 -4.57
C GLU A 455 24.66 13.04 -4.34
N HIS A 456 23.58 12.79 -3.60
CA HIS A 456 22.98 11.46 -3.46
C HIS A 456 22.54 10.91 -4.82
N LEU A 457 21.86 11.73 -5.63
CA LEU A 457 21.42 11.33 -6.98
C LEU A 457 22.60 11.06 -7.90
N LYS A 458 23.64 11.90 -7.82
CA LYS A 458 24.88 11.70 -8.57
C LYS A 458 25.52 10.34 -8.23
N ARG A 459 25.66 10.05 -6.96
CA ARG A 459 26.23 8.77 -6.51
C ARG A 459 25.36 7.58 -6.86
N SER A 460 24.03 7.74 -6.91
CA SER A 460 23.12 6.70 -7.43
C SER A 460 23.43 6.35 -8.88
N LEU A 461 23.64 7.36 -9.72
CA LEU A 461 24.00 7.16 -11.12
C LEU A 461 25.41 6.58 -11.26
N ASP A 462 26.39 7.16 -10.54
CA ASP A 462 27.81 6.75 -10.57
C ASP A 462 28.00 5.31 -10.04
N TYR A 463 27.17 4.88 -9.08
CA TYR A 463 27.20 3.49 -8.60
C TYR A 463 26.98 2.49 -9.75
N ILE A 464 25.97 2.72 -10.59
CA ILE A 464 25.71 1.86 -11.74
C ILE A 464 26.83 1.95 -12.77
N ILE A 465 27.33 3.14 -13.05
CA ILE A 465 28.46 3.35 -14.00
C ILE A 465 29.70 2.57 -13.59
N ASN A 466 29.97 2.51 -12.27
CA ASN A 466 31.15 1.84 -11.70
C ASN A 466 30.94 0.34 -11.47
N HIS A 467 29.72 -0.18 -11.61
CA HIS A 467 29.35 -1.58 -11.39
C HIS A 467 28.77 -2.18 -12.68
N LYS A 468 29.61 -2.33 -13.69
CA LYS A 468 29.29 -2.95 -14.97
C LYS A 468 30.00 -4.29 -15.14
N GLY A 469 29.33 -5.22 -15.80
CA GLY A 469 29.86 -6.55 -16.11
C GLY A 469 30.52 -6.61 -17.49
N PRO A 470 30.78 -7.83 -18.00
CA PRO A 470 31.50 -8.06 -19.26
C PRO A 470 30.86 -7.50 -20.51
N HIS A 471 29.54 -7.24 -20.49
CA HIS A 471 28.79 -6.70 -21.65
C HIS A 471 28.51 -5.20 -21.52
N ASP A 472 29.19 -4.49 -20.60
CA ASP A 472 28.92 -3.10 -20.27
C ASP A 472 27.51 -2.84 -19.72
N LEU A 473 26.79 -3.89 -19.32
CA LEU A 473 25.50 -3.85 -18.64
C LEU A 473 25.70 -3.77 -17.12
N PRO A 474 24.72 -3.26 -16.37
CA PRO A 474 24.81 -3.16 -14.92
C PRO A 474 24.91 -4.54 -14.25
N LEU A 475 25.79 -4.68 -13.26
CA LEU A 475 25.80 -5.86 -12.38
C LEU A 475 24.52 -5.92 -11.56
N ILE A 476 23.93 -7.13 -11.45
CA ILE A 476 22.66 -7.31 -10.72
C ILE A 476 22.84 -7.24 -9.21
N GLY A 477 24.03 -7.54 -8.67
CA GLY A 477 24.26 -7.67 -7.25
C GLY A 477 23.59 -8.92 -6.65
N ARG A 478 22.97 -8.77 -5.48
CA ARG A 478 22.19 -9.81 -4.81
C ARG A 478 20.93 -10.16 -5.60
N ALA A 479 20.23 -9.14 -6.08
CA ALA A 479 19.09 -9.19 -6.98
C ALA A 479 18.82 -7.78 -7.54
N ASP A 480 17.91 -7.64 -8.47
CA ASP A 480 17.28 -6.38 -8.85
C ASP A 480 15.86 -6.31 -8.30
N TRP A 481 14.92 -5.62 -8.97
CA TRP A 481 13.51 -5.55 -8.57
C TRP A 481 12.88 -6.92 -8.29
N ASN A 482 13.29 -7.95 -9.02
CA ASN A 482 12.90 -9.33 -8.74
C ASN A 482 13.83 -9.91 -7.67
N ASP A 483 13.46 -9.74 -6.39
CA ASP A 483 14.23 -10.22 -5.23
C ASP A 483 14.62 -11.70 -5.32
N CYS A 484 13.90 -12.47 -6.12
CA CYS A 484 14.03 -13.91 -6.22
C CYS A 484 14.98 -14.35 -7.35
N LEU A 485 15.44 -13.44 -8.22
CA LEU A 485 16.44 -13.71 -9.25
C LEU A 485 17.84 -13.52 -8.68
N ASN A 486 18.43 -14.60 -8.13
CA ASN A 486 19.65 -14.54 -7.32
C ASN A 486 20.84 -15.15 -8.08
N LEU A 487 21.36 -14.41 -9.04
CA LEU A 487 22.36 -14.92 -9.99
C LEU A 487 23.78 -15.06 -9.41
N ASN A 488 24.00 -14.63 -8.15
CA ASN A 488 25.28 -14.72 -7.44
C ASN A 488 25.20 -15.54 -6.13
N CYS A 489 24.01 -16.06 -5.75
CA CYS A 489 23.77 -16.65 -4.44
C CYS A 489 23.61 -18.17 -4.54
N PHE A 490 24.64 -18.92 -4.71
CA PHE A 490 24.64 -20.37 -4.97
C PHE A 490 24.36 -21.23 -3.71
N SER A 491 23.18 -21.08 -3.09
CA SER A 491 22.78 -21.84 -1.91
C SER A 491 22.41 -23.28 -2.26
N GLU A 492 23.17 -24.26 -1.78
CA GLU A 492 22.95 -25.69 -2.04
C GLU A 492 22.17 -26.41 -0.94
N HIS A 493 22.11 -25.82 0.26
CA HIS A 493 21.55 -26.47 1.45
C HIS A 493 20.16 -25.94 1.82
N PRO A 494 19.21 -26.79 2.26
CA PRO A 494 17.84 -26.35 2.55
C PRO A 494 17.70 -25.31 3.66
N GLY A 495 18.70 -25.14 4.52
CA GLY A 495 18.69 -24.16 5.60
C GLY A 495 19.26 -22.79 5.24
N GLU A 496 19.76 -22.64 4.03
CA GLU A 496 20.37 -21.40 3.56
C GLU A 496 19.31 -20.51 2.88
N SER A 497 19.44 -19.20 3.11
CA SER A 497 18.65 -18.20 2.41
C SER A 497 19.51 -17.51 1.36
N PHE A 498 19.04 -17.40 0.15
CA PHE A 498 19.70 -16.67 -0.95
C PHE A 498 19.98 -15.22 -0.59
N GLN A 499 19.20 -14.64 0.29
CA GLN A 499 19.35 -13.25 0.73
C GLN A 499 20.33 -13.09 1.88
N THR A 500 20.68 -14.15 2.61
CA THR A 500 21.48 -14.06 3.84
C THR A 500 22.77 -14.87 3.79
N PHE A 501 22.92 -15.83 2.88
CA PHE A 501 24.07 -16.71 2.75
C PHE A 501 24.65 -16.67 1.33
N GLY A 502 25.86 -17.14 1.20
CA GLY A 502 26.58 -17.23 -0.06
C GLY A 502 27.11 -15.88 -0.56
N PRO A 503 27.75 -15.82 -1.73
CA PRO A 503 28.08 -14.57 -2.35
C PRO A 503 26.81 -13.84 -2.77
N SER A 504 26.70 -12.58 -2.34
CA SER A 504 25.58 -11.71 -2.71
C SER A 504 25.91 -10.75 -3.86
N GLU A 505 27.17 -10.76 -4.31
CA GLU A 505 27.69 -9.91 -5.38
C GLU A 505 28.68 -10.68 -6.22
N GLY A 506 28.85 -10.28 -7.47
CA GLY A 506 29.80 -10.87 -8.39
C GLY A 506 30.12 -9.94 -9.55
N PRO A 507 31.24 -10.15 -10.25
CA PRO A 507 31.71 -9.25 -11.32
C PRO A 507 31.15 -9.59 -12.71
N VAL A 508 30.23 -10.54 -12.82
CA VAL A 508 29.80 -11.11 -14.11
C VAL A 508 28.31 -11.02 -14.33
N ALA A 509 27.48 -11.35 -13.32
CA ALA A 509 26.01 -11.38 -13.49
C ALA A 509 25.43 -9.98 -13.70
N GLU A 510 24.73 -9.78 -14.84
CA GLU A 510 24.25 -8.49 -15.32
C GLU A 510 22.74 -8.46 -15.49
N SER A 511 22.10 -7.28 -15.31
CA SER A 511 20.66 -7.08 -15.48
C SER A 511 20.33 -6.13 -16.62
N VAL A 512 19.61 -6.60 -17.62
CA VAL A 512 19.09 -5.76 -18.72
C VAL A 512 17.94 -4.87 -18.24
N PHE A 513 17.20 -5.31 -17.22
CA PHE A 513 16.18 -4.49 -16.57
C PHE A 513 16.78 -3.23 -15.91
N ILE A 514 17.87 -3.36 -15.13
CA ILE A 514 18.58 -2.20 -14.55
C ILE A 514 19.14 -1.30 -15.64
N ALA A 515 19.60 -1.87 -16.76
CA ALA A 515 20.07 -1.10 -17.90
C ALA A 515 18.95 -0.23 -18.49
N GLY A 516 17.74 -0.76 -18.67
CA GLY A 516 16.57 0.01 -19.09
C GLY A 516 16.20 1.12 -18.10
N MET A 517 16.25 0.83 -16.79
CA MET A 517 16.07 1.84 -15.74
C MET A 517 17.12 2.95 -15.83
N PHE A 518 18.38 2.59 -16.05
CA PHE A 518 19.47 3.55 -16.17
C PHE A 518 19.27 4.52 -17.35
N VAL A 519 18.80 4.03 -18.49
CA VAL A 519 18.48 4.88 -19.65
C VAL A 519 17.39 5.89 -19.28
N LYS A 520 16.30 5.44 -18.63
CA LYS A 520 15.20 6.32 -18.24
C LYS A 520 15.61 7.33 -17.18
N TYR A 521 16.11 6.87 -16.05
CA TYR A 521 16.37 7.72 -14.89
C TYR A 521 17.69 8.50 -15.00
N GLY A 522 18.61 8.07 -15.83
CA GLY A 522 19.80 8.84 -16.19
C GLY A 522 19.44 10.11 -16.99
N GLU A 523 18.47 10.04 -17.91
CA GLU A 523 17.94 11.23 -18.59
C GLU A 523 17.19 12.16 -17.60
N GLU A 524 16.40 11.61 -16.68
CA GLU A 524 15.72 12.41 -15.65
C GLU A 524 16.73 13.10 -14.72
N TYR A 525 17.83 12.43 -14.36
CA TYR A 525 18.94 13.03 -13.61
C TYR A 525 19.60 14.18 -14.41
N ALA A 526 19.86 13.99 -15.71
CA ALA A 526 20.42 15.04 -16.55
C ALA A 526 19.51 16.28 -16.59
N GLN A 527 18.19 16.10 -16.64
CA GLN A 527 17.24 17.21 -16.57
C GLN A 527 17.30 17.95 -15.22
N LEU A 528 17.49 17.24 -14.10
CA LEU A 528 17.68 17.86 -12.78
C LEU A 528 18.99 18.66 -12.74
N CYS A 529 20.08 18.16 -13.35
CA CYS A 529 21.33 18.90 -13.47
C CYS A 529 21.16 20.21 -14.27
N GLU A 530 20.42 20.18 -15.39
CA GLU A 530 20.09 21.37 -16.17
C GLU A 530 19.30 22.40 -15.35
N LEU A 531 18.33 21.96 -14.57
CA LEU A 531 17.56 22.83 -13.66
C LEU A 531 18.46 23.53 -12.63
N MET A 532 19.51 22.84 -12.17
CA MET A 532 20.50 23.37 -11.24
C MET A 532 21.61 24.18 -11.95
N GLY A 533 21.60 24.27 -13.28
CA GLY A 533 22.60 24.98 -14.08
C GLY A 533 23.89 24.20 -14.33
N ASP A 534 23.96 22.91 -13.94
CA ASP A 534 25.11 22.04 -14.19
C ASP A 534 25.01 21.33 -15.55
N ASN A 535 25.18 22.11 -16.62
CA ASN A 535 25.10 21.58 -17.98
C ASN A 535 26.24 20.59 -18.32
N ALA A 536 27.38 20.69 -17.62
CA ALA A 536 28.50 19.77 -17.84
C ALA A 536 28.19 18.38 -17.32
N GLU A 537 27.62 18.30 -16.11
CA GLU A 537 27.18 17.04 -15.52
C GLU A 537 25.99 16.44 -16.30
N ALA A 538 25.05 17.28 -16.73
CA ALA A 538 23.96 16.82 -17.61
C ALA A 538 24.46 16.17 -18.90
N ALA A 539 25.48 16.78 -19.54
CA ALA A 539 26.08 16.23 -20.75
C ALA A 539 26.80 14.88 -20.47
N ARG A 540 27.54 14.79 -19.33
CA ARG A 540 28.17 13.55 -18.89
C ARG A 540 27.14 12.44 -18.68
N ALA A 541 26.06 12.73 -17.96
CA ALA A 541 25.00 11.76 -17.71
C ALA A 541 24.39 11.24 -19.01
N ARG A 542 24.08 12.10 -19.97
CA ARG A 542 23.56 11.70 -21.30
C ARG A 542 24.55 10.87 -22.13
N GLU A 543 25.85 11.13 -22.00
CA GLU A 543 26.86 10.30 -22.64
C GLU A 543 26.84 8.87 -22.07
N GLU A 544 26.73 8.72 -20.75
CA GLU A 544 26.62 7.38 -20.11
C GLU A 544 25.29 6.71 -20.45
N VAL A 545 24.18 7.45 -20.50
CA VAL A 545 22.88 6.95 -20.97
C VAL A 545 22.99 6.40 -22.39
N LYS A 546 23.66 7.12 -23.29
CA LYS A 546 23.87 6.65 -24.67
C LYS A 546 24.70 5.36 -24.72
N LYS A 547 25.78 5.28 -23.93
CA LYS A 547 26.61 4.06 -23.85
C LYS A 547 25.77 2.86 -23.36
N MET A 548 24.91 3.06 -22.37
CA MET A 548 24.02 2.02 -21.87
C MET A 548 22.98 1.61 -22.91
N TYR A 549 22.39 2.57 -23.60
CA TYR A 549 21.47 2.34 -24.71
C TYR A 549 22.11 1.43 -25.79
N ASP A 550 23.33 1.81 -26.22
CA ASP A 550 24.09 1.05 -27.23
C ASP A 550 24.43 -0.37 -26.71
N ALA A 551 24.75 -0.54 -25.41
CA ALA A 551 25.00 -1.86 -24.80
C ALA A 551 23.75 -2.75 -24.80
N ILE A 552 22.57 -2.19 -24.48
CA ILE A 552 21.30 -2.94 -24.52
C ILE A 552 21.02 -3.43 -25.94
N LEU A 553 21.19 -2.58 -26.97
CA LEU A 553 20.95 -2.99 -28.35
C LEU A 553 21.92 -4.06 -28.80
N LYS A 554 23.18 -4.00 -28.36
CA LYS A 554 24.23 -4.95 -28.78
C LYS A 554 24.10 -6.30 -28.07
N ASP A 555 23.99 -6.31 -26.76
CA ASP A 555 24.09 -7.51 -25.92
C ASP A 555 22.81 -7.85 -25.16
N GLY A 556 21.87 -6.90 -25.04
CA GLY A 556 20.57 -7.09 -24.39
C GLY A 556 19.43 -7.57 -25.30
N TRP A 557 19.66 -7.72 -26.60
CA TRP A 557 18.64 -8.13 -27.60
C TRP A 557 18.82 -9.56 -28.09
N ASP A 558 17.74 -10.36 -28.09
CA ASP A 558 17.76 -11.78 -28.48
C ASP A 558 17.09 -12.06 -29.85
N GLY A 559 16.89 -11.02 -30.66
CA GLY A 559 16.28 -11.11 -31.99
C GLY A 559 14.78 -10.91 -32.03
N GLU A 560 14.05 -11.24 -30.97
CA GLU A 560 12.59 -11.08 -30.86
C GLU A 560 12.17 -10.32 -29.60
N TRP A 561 13.00 -10.37 -28.53
CA TRP A 561 12.76 -9.66 -27.25
C TRP A 561 14.07 -9.33 -26.55
N PHE A 562 14.01 -8.50 -25.49
CA PHE A 562 15.16 -8.19 -24.64
C PHE A 562 15.43 -9.35 -23.68
N VAL A 563 16.67 -9.81 -23.58
CA VAL A 563 17.08 -10.82 -22.59
C VAL A 563 16.86 -10.27 -21.17
N ARG A 564 16.66 -11.16 -20.21
CA ARG A 564 16.45 -10.73 -18.80
C ARG A 564 17.76 -10.32 -18.13
N ALA A 565 18.76 -11.16 -18.30
CA ALA A 565 20.02 -11.04 -17.57
C ALA A 565 21.12 -11.92 -18.19
N TYR A 566 22.32 -11.77 -17.69
CA TYR A 566 23.41 -12.74 -17.80
C TYR A 566 23.71 -13.30 -16.41
N ASP A 567 23.88 -14.61 -16.30
CA ASP A 567 24.22 -15.27 -15.02
C ASP A 567 25.70 -15.10 -14.66
N ALA A 568 26.13 -15.65 -13.53
CA ALA A 568 27.52 -15.58 -13.06
C ALA A 568 28.53 -16.30 -13.98
N TYR A 569 28.05 -17.07 -14.95
CA TYR A 569 28.85 -17.79 -15.93
C TYR A 569 28.75 -17.17 -17.35
N SER A 570 28.13 -16.00 -17.46
CA SER A 570 27.84 -15.30 -18.72
C SER A 570 26.85 -16.03 -19.64
N HIS A 571 26.02 -16.91 -19.10
CA HIS A 571 24.93 -17.49 -19.87
C HIS A 571 23.74 -16.52 -19.85
N LYS A 572 23.01 -16.47 -20.95
CA LYS A 572 21.79 -15.66 -21.05
C LYS A 572 20.69 -16.25 -20.19
N VAL A 573 19.95 -15.38 -19.48
CA VAL A 573 18.71 -15.64 -18.78
C VAL A 573 17.60 -14.88 -19.50
N GLY A 574 16.46 -15.51 -19.74
CA GLY A 574 15.38 -14.88 -20.51
C GLY A 574 15.65 -14.81 -22.01
N SER A 575 16.25 -15.84 -22.56
CA SER A 575 16.58 -15.99 -23.98
C SER A 575 15.88 -17.22 -24.58
N LYS A 576 15.61 -17.19 -25.86
CA LYS A 576 15.14 -18.37 -26.62
C LYS A 576 16.10 -19.56 -26.55
N GLU A 577 17.34 -19.33 -26.13
CA GLU A 577 18.35 -20.39 -25.95
C GLU A 577 18.09 -21.21 -24.67
N CYS A 578 17.29 -20.67 -23.70
CA CYS A 578 16.96 -21.33 -22.46
C CYS A 578 15.88 -22.42 -22.66
N GLU A 579 15.93 -23.48 -21.86
CA GLU A 579 14.91 -24.52 -21.84
C GLU A 579 13.62 -24.02 -21.18
N GLU A 580 13.76 -23.35 -20.03
CA GLU A 580 12.71 -22.72 -19.23
C GLU A 580 13.03 -21.24 -19.04
N GLY A 581 12.07 -20.40 -18.67
CA GLY A 581 12.29 -18.97 -18.47
C GLY A 581 12.84 -18.23 -19.69
N GLN A 582 12.26 -18.48 -20.87
CA GLN A 582 12.76 -17.92 -22.14
C GLN A 582 12.52 -16.45 -22.31
N ILE A 583 11.40 -15.94 -21.76
CA ILE A 583 11.04 -14.53 -21.82
C ILE A 583 10.57 -14.04 -20.45
N TYR A 584 10.98 -12.85 -20.08
CA TYR A 584 10.58 -12.15 -18.84
C TYR A 584 9.99 -10.79 -19.17
N ILE A 585 9.00 -10.37 -18.40
CA ILE A 585 8.24 -9.14 -18.61
C ILE A 585 9.06 -7.87 -18.31
N GLU A 586 9.95 -7.90 -17.30
CA GLU A 586 10.59 -6.72 -16.75
C GLU A 586 11.40 -5.93 -17.78
N PRO A 587 12.33 -6.54 -18.56
CA PRO A 587 13.09 -5.77 -19.55
C PRO A 587 12.22 -5.34 -20.74
N GLN A 588 11.18 -6.09 -21.09
CA GLN A 588 10.29 -5.69 -22.19
C GLN A 588 9.54 -4.41 -21.85
N GLY A 589 8.98 -4.33 -20.63
CA GLY A 589 8.30 -3.14 -20.16
C GLY A 589 9.26 -1.95 -20.02
N PHE A 590 10.35 -2.11 -19.26
CA PHE A 590 11.21 -0.97 -18.90
C PHE A 590 12.11 -0.47 -20.02
N CYS A 591 12.68 -1.33 -20.86
CA CYS A 591 13.47 -0.87 -22.01
C CYS A 591 12.61 -0.04 -22.96
N VAL A 592 11.40 -0.53 -23.30
CA VAL A 592 10.51 0.22 -24.20
C VAL A 592 10.02 1.50 -23.53
N LEU A 593 9.68 1.46 -22.23
CA LEU A 593 9.30 2.64 -21.46
C LEU A 593 10.42 3.72 -21.43
N ALA A 594 11.68 3.29 -21.47
CA ALA A 594 12.84 4.16 -21.59
C ALA A 594 13.12 4.62 -23.05
N GLY A 595 12.33 4.17 -24.01
CA GLY A 595 12.51 4.47 -25.43
C GLY A 595 13.51 3.59 -26.18
N VAL A 596 14.06 2.54 -25.52
CA VAL A 596 15.03 1.65 -26.13
C VAL A 596 14.36 0.80 -27.21
N GLY A 597 14.95 0.78 -28.40
CA GLY A 597 14.48 -0.02 -29.52
C GLY A 597 13.25 0.52 -30.25
N VAL A 598 12.77 1.74 -29.90
CA VAL A 598 11.62 2.37 -30.56
C VAL A 598 11.99 2.81 -31.98
N GLU A 599 13.10 3.52 -32.13
CA GLU A 599 13.55 3.98 -33.44
C GLU A 599 13.99 2.82 -34.37
N GLU A 600 14.47 1.72 -33.79
CA GLU A 600 14.93 0.54 -34.50
C GLU A 600 13.81 -0.46 -34.84
N GLY A 601 12.56 -0.21 -34.41
CA GLY A 601 11.43 -1.12 -34.58
C GLY A 601 11.56 -2.42 -33.75
N LEU A 602 12.38 -2.41 -32.69
CA LEU A 602 12.55 -3.56 -31.79
C LEU A 602 11.49 -3.57 -30.68
N ALA A 603 11.03 -2.39 -30.29
CA ALA A 603 10.02 -2.24 -29.25
C ALA A 603 8.71 -2.97 -29.61
N GLU A 604 8.24 -2.83 -30.87
CA GLU A 604 7.05 -3.51 -31.36
C GLU A 604 7.22 -5.05 -31.30
N LYS A 605 8.38 -5.56 -31.72
CA LYS A 605 8.66 -7.01 -31.67
C LYS A 605 8.68 -7.54 -30.25
N ALA A 606 9.32 -6.81 -29.33
CA ALA A 606 9.36 -7.19 -27.92
C ALA A 606 7.96 -7.26 -27.31
N LEU A 607 7.11 -6.25 -27.55
CA LEU A 607 5.74 -6.21 -27.04
C LEU A 607 4.82 -7.22 -27.73
N ASP A 608 5.03 -7.52 -29.03
CA ASP A 608 4.32 -8.61 -29.71
C ASP A 608 4.71 -9.98 -29.11
N SER A 609 5.98 -10.19 -28.75
CA SER A 609 6.43 -11.40 -28.04
C SER A 609 5.82 -11.52 -26.64
N VAL A 610 5.67 -10.40 -25.92
CA VAL A 610 4.95 -10.37 -24.64
C VAL A 610 3.49 -10.80 -24.83
N LYS A 611 2.81 -10.24 -25.84
CA LYS A 611 1.43 -10.58 -26.14
C LYS A 611 1.27 -12.07 -26.52
N GLU A 612 2.14 -12.60 -27.33
CA GLU A 612 2.08 -13.99 -27.80
C GLU A 612 2.37 -14.98 -26.66
N ARG A 613 3.37 -14.68 -25.79
CA ARG A 613 3.94 -15.67 -24.87
C ARG A 613 3.52 -15.49 -23.43
N LEU A 614 3.28 -14.25 -22.97
CA LEU A 614 3.03 -13.96 -21.55
C LEU A 614 1.59 -13.59 -21.27
N ASP A 615 0.80 -13.23 -22.29
CA ASP A 615 -0.55 -12.74 -22.08
C ASP A 615 -1.53 -13.84 -21.66
N THR A 616 -2.39 -13.53 -20.71
CA THR A 616 -3.47 -14.42 -20.25
C THR A 616 -4.77 -13.63 -20.11
N LYS A 617 -5.85 -14.34 -19.80
CA LYS A 617 -7.14 -13.74 -19.51
C LYS A 617 -7.09 -12.80 -18.28
N TYR A 618 -6.19 -13.03 -17.31
CA TYR A 618 -6.17 -12.35 -16.00
C TYR A 618 -4.99 -11.40 -15.83
N GLY A 619 -4.17 -11.22 -16.85
CA GLY A 619 -3.00 -10.36 -16.86
C GLY A 619 -1.83 -10.97 -17.61
N VAL A 620 -0.71 -10.27 -17.60
CA VAL A 620 0.54 -10.68 -18.26
C VAL A 620 1.43 -11.37 -17.23
N MET A 621 1.84 -12.62 -17.53
CA MET A 621 2.72 -13.41 -16.65
C MET A 621 4.13 -12.81 -16.61
N ILE A 622 4.83 -13.04 -15.50
CA ILE A 622 6.17 -12.49 -15.31
C ILE A 622 7.21 -13.16 -16.21
N LEU A 623 7.06 -14.45 -16.47
CA LEU A 623 7.96 -15.24 -17.34
C LEU A 623 7.27 -16.46 -17.96
N GLN A 624 7.85 -17.01 -19.01
CA GLN A 624 7.47 -18.29 -19.63
C GLN A 624 8.65 -18.93 -20.39
N PRO A 625 8.71 -20.28 -20.52
CA PRO A 625 7.99 -21.28 -19.71
C PRO A 625 8.32 -21.22 -18.22
N ALA A 626 7.41 -21.69 -17.38
CA ALA A 626 7.65 -21.78 -15.94
C ALA A 626 8.80 -22.74 -15.61
N TYR A 627 9.53 -22.47 -14.55
CA TYR A 627 10.53 -23.39 -14.02
C TYR A 627 9.84 -24.57 -13.34
N THR A 628 10.23 -25.79 -13.72
CA THR A 628 9.67 -27.04 -13.19
C THR A 628 10.60 -27.72 -12.17
N LYS A 629 11.84 -27.25 -12.07
CA LYS A 629 12.87 -27.72 -11.14
C LYS A 629 13.66 -26.55 -10.54
N TYR A 630 14.30 -26.77 -9.41
CA TYR A 630 15.20 -25.79 -8.83
C TYR A 630 16.50 -25.68 -9.67
N HIS A 631 16.86 -24.44 -9.99
CA HIS A 631 18.08 -24.07 -10.68
C HIS A 631 18.99 -23.27 -9.74
N LEU A 632 20.11 -23.87 -9.35
CA LEU A 632 21.05 -23.28 -8.40
C LEU A 632 21.56 -21.90 -8.87
N GLU A 633 21.82 -21.77 -10.16
CA GLU A 633 22.35 -20.56 -10.81
C GLU A 633 21.33 -19.42 -10.92
N LEU A 634 20.04 -19.68 -10.73
CA LEU A 634 18.96 -18.70 -10.82
C LEU A 634 18.38 -18.33 -9.45
N GLY A 635 18.51 -19.23 -8.48
CA GLY A 635 18.04 -19.02 -7.12
C GLY A 635 16.55 -19.18 -6.93
N GLU A 636 16.00 -18.36 -6.04
CA GLU A 636 14.65 -18.52 -5.46
C GLU A 636 13.54 -18.49 -6.52
N VAL A 637 13.70 -17.77 -7.63
CA VAL A 637 12.71 -17.70 -8.71
C VAL A 637 12.29 -19.09 -9.19
N SER A 638 13.21 -20.05 -9.19
CA SER A 638 12.98 -21.44 -9.63
C SER A 638 12.47 -22.38 -8.52
N SER A 639 12.32 -21.88 -7.29
CA SER A 639 11.84 -22.66 -6.14
C SER A 639 10.32 -22.61 -5.97
N TYR A 640 9.66 -21.60 -6.50
CA TYR A 640 8.20 -21.50 -6.43
C TYR A 640 7.50 -22.49 -7.36
N PRO A 641 6.30 -22.97 -6.97
CA PRO A 641 5.50 -23.78 -7.90
C PRO A 641 5.17 -23.01 -9.18
N PRO A 642 5.10 -23.69 -10.34
CA PRO A 642 4.71 -23.07 -11.61
C PRO A 642 3.40 -22.28 -11.51
N GLY A 643 3.41 -21.06 -12.03
CA GLY A 643 2.26 -20.15 -12.03
C GLY A 643 2.08 -19.34 -10.75
N TYR A 644 3.01 -19.45 -9.77
CA TYR A 644 2.92 -18.68 -8.52
C TYR A 644 4.14 -17.79 -8.31
N LYS A 645 3.90 -16.63 -7.69
CA LYS A 645 4.93 -15.63 -7.37
C LYS A 645 5.73 -15.27 -8.62
N GLU A 646 7.04 -15.20 -8.51
CA GLU A 646 7.95 -14.86 -9.61
C GLU A 646 8.17 -16.02 -10.60
N ASN A 647 7.63 -17.22 -10.34
CA ASN A 647 7.72 -18.35 -11.28
C ASN A 647 6.46 -18.46 -12.16
N ALA A 648 6.39 -17.68 -13.24
CA ALA A 648 5.27 -17.62 -14.19
C ALA A 648 3.91 -17.21 -13.58
N GLY A 649 3.90 -16.57 -12.40
CA GLY A 649 2.72 -15.87 -11.89
C GLY A 649 2.45 -14.58 -12.69
N ILE A 650 1.27 -14.01 -12.52
CA ILE A 650 0.95 -12.66 -12.98
C ILE A 650 1.30 -11.73 -11.84
N PHE A 651 2.47 -11.08 -11.93
CA PHE A 651 2.88 -10.10 -10.93
C PHE A 651 2.28 -8.74 -11.31
N CYS A 652 1.25 -8.29 -10.58
CA CYS A 652 0.45 -7.13 -10.99
C CYS A 652 1.25 -5.83 -11.03
N HIS A 653 2.37 -5.73 -10.31
CA HIS A 653 3.23 -4.55 -10.24
C HIS A 653 3.87 -4.19 -11.58
N ASN A 654 4.30 -5.17 -12.37
CA ASN A 654 4.98 -4.94 -13.65
C ASN A 654 4.05 -4.99 -14.87
N ASN A 655 2.79 -5.36 -14.71
CA ASN A 655 1.79 -5.24 -15.78
C ASN A 655 1.60 -3.79 -16.26
N PRO A 656 1.51 -2.76 -15.37
CA PRO A 656 1.51 -1.36 -15.78
C PRO A 656 2.75 -0.94 -16.59
N TRP A 657 3.92 -1.51 -16.36
CA TRP A 657 5.12 -1.17 -17.15
C TRP A 657 4.94 -1.51 -18.62
N VAL A 658 4.36 -2.69 -18.90
CA VAL A 658 4.04 -3.10 -20.27
C VAL A 658 2.95 -2.24 -20.87
N SER A 659 1.90 -1.92 -20.09
CA SER A 659 0.84 -1.04 -20.55
C SER A 659 1.37 0.37 -20.90
N CYS A 660 2.25 0.94 -20.06
CA CYS A 660 2.95 2.18 -20.38
C CYS A 660 3.81 2.05 -21.66
N ALA A 661 4.53 0.94 -21.81
CA ALA A 661 5.33 0.68 -23.00
C ALA A 661 4.49 0.61 -24.28
N GLU A 662 3.30 0.02 -24.24
CA GLU A 662 2.35 -0.01 -25.36
C GLU A 662 1.92 1.43 -25.76
N THR A 663 1.74 2.32 -24.78
CA THR A 663 1.42 3.73 -25.08
C THR A 663 2.59 4.50 -25.72
N VAL A 664 3.84 4.12 -25.41
CA VAL A 664 5.03 4.71 -26.04
C VAL A 664 5.02 4.48 -27.54
N ILE A 665 4.62 3.29 -27.97
CA ILE A 665 4.50 2.93 -29.39
C ILE A 665 3.10 3.18 -29.99
N GLY A 666 2.20 3.87 -29.23
CA GLY A 666 0.91 4.35 -29.73
C GLY A 666 -0.22 3.31 -29.77
N ARG A 667 -0.11 2.19 -29.03
CA ARG A 667 -1.12 1.11 -28.99
C ARG A 667 -2.08 1.27 -27.82
N GLY A 668 -3.03 2.20 -27.90
CA GLY A 668 -3.98 2.54 -26.85
C GLY A 668 -4.96 1.42 -26.52
N ASP A 669 -5.48 0.71 -27.52
CA ASP A 669 -6.37 -0.45 -27.32
C ASP A 669 -5.68 -1.52 -26.46
N ARG A 670 -4.41 -1.84 -26.77
CA ARG A 670 -3.65 -2.85 -26.06
C ARG A 670 -3.25 -2.41 -24.64
N ALA A 671 -2.81 -1.18 -24.48
CA ALA A 671 -2.48 -0.61 -23.16
C ALA A 671 -3.67 -0.69 -22.22
N PHE A 672 -4.85 -0.33 -22.70
CA PHE A 672 -6.07 -0.35 -21.90
C PHE A 672 -6.56 -1.78 -21.61
N GLU A 673 -6.39 -2.72 -22.56
CA GLU A 673 -6.68 -4.14 -22.34
C GLU A 673 -5.86 -4.70 -21.15
N ILE A 674 -4.56 -4.39 -21.08
CA ILE A 674 -3.70 -4.81 -19.97
C ILE A 674 -4.16 -4.16 -18.66
N TYR A 675 -4.45 -2.86 -18.68
CA TYR A 675 -4.99 -2.15 -17.53
C TYR A 675 -6.25 -2.82 -16.95
N GLN A 676 -7.19 -3.21 -17.81
CA GLN A 676 -8.46 -3.83 -17.40
C GLN A 676 -8.26 -5.20 -16.72
N LYS A 677 -7.29 -6.00 -17.16
CA LYS A 677 -7.08 -7.37 -16.67
C LYS A 677 -6.75 -7.46 -15.19
N THR A 678 -6.06 -6.47 -14.65
CA THR A 678 -5.66 -6.43 -13.23
C THR A 678 -6.44 -5.41 -12.40
N CYS A 679 -7.27 -4.58 -13.04
CA CYS A 679 -8.01 -3.51 -12.38
C CYS A 679 -9.19 -4.06 -11.56
N PRO A 680 -9.30 -3.75 -10.26
CA PRO A 680 -10.32 -4.29 -9.35
C PRO A 680 -11.75 -4.15 -9.85
N ALA A 681 -12.14 -2.99 -10.36
CA ALA A 681 -13.50 -2.76 -10.86
C ALA A 681 -13.90 -3.66 -12.04
N TYR A 682 -12.93 -4.24 -12.77
CA TYR A 682 -13.18 -5.18 -13.86
C TYR A 682 -13.16 -6.64 -13.41
N VAL A 683 -12.55 -6.96 -12.26
CA VAL A 683 -12.51 -8.33 -11.72
C VAL A 683 -13.58 -8.61 -10.67
N GLU A 684 -14.42 -7.62 -10.31
CA GLU A 684 -15.53 -7.76 -9.36
C GLU A 684 -16.48 -8.91 -9.72
N GLU A 685 -16.77 -9.09 -11.03
CA GLU A 685 -17.69 -10.12 -11.51
C GLU A 685 -17.18 -11.56 -11.29
N ILE A 686 -15.88 -11.71 -11.07
CA ILE A 686 -15.22 -12.99 -10.84
C ILE A 686 -14.63 -13.11 -9.42
N SER A 687 -15.25 -12.46 -8.44
CA SER A 687 -14.74 -12.40 -7.06
C SER A 687 -14.54 -13.79 -6.43
N GLU A 688 -15.32 -14.82 -6.81
CA GLU A 688 -15.09 -16.20 -6.36
C GLU A 688 -13.79 -16.82 -6.91
N ILE A 689 -13.29 -16.35 -8.05
CA ILE A 689 -12.02 -16.77 -8.65
C ILE A 689 -10.90 -15.89 -8.12
N HIS A 690 -11.08 -14.58 -8.19
CA HIS A 690 -10.09 -13.58 -7.76
C HIS A 690 -9.82 -13.62 -6.25
N ARG A 691 -10.83 -13.80 -5.44
CA ARG A 691 -10.86 -14.02 -4.00
C ARG A 691 -10.47 -12.83 -3.11
N THR A 692 -9.50 -12.01 -3.50
CA THR A 692 -9.13 -10.79 -2.77
C THR A 692 -10.16 -9.68 -3.00
N GLU A 693 -10.01 -8.58 -2.28
CA GLU A 693 -10.93 -7.44 -2.33
C GLU A 693 -11.12 -6.91 -3.76
N PRO A 694 -12.34 -6.73 -4.23
CA PRO A 694 -12.61 -6.24 -5.59
C PRO A 694 -12.55 -4.70 -5.71
N TYR A 695 -12.08 -3.99 -4.67
CA TYR A 695 -11.94 -2.54 -4.66
C TYR A 695 -10.49 -2.04 -4.58
N VAL A 696 -9.52 -2.95 -4.41
CA VAL A 696 -8.08 -2.62 -4.37
C VAL A 696 -7.25 -3.60 -5.17
N TYR A 697 -6.09 -3.13 -5.65
CA TYR A 697 -5.14 -3.94 -6.40
C TYR A 697 -4.48 -4.98 -5.51
N SER A 698 -4.22 -6.16 -6.10
CA SER A 698 -3.43 -7.23 -5.50
C SER A 698 -1.98 -7.19 -6.01
N GLN A 699 -1.07 -7.82 -5.28
CA GLN A 699 0.33 -7.96 -5.69
C GLN A 699 0.47 -8.93 -6.85
N MET A 700 -0.20 -10.09 -6.77
CA MET A 700 -0.10 -11.13 -7.78
C MET A 700 -1.42 -11.85 -8.01
N VAL A 701 -1.53 -12.44 -9.19
CA VAL A 701 -2.58 -13.38 -9.60
C VAL A 701 -1.92 -14.66 -10.10
N ALA A 702 -2.51 -15.81 -9.76
CA ALA A 702 -2.00 -17.11 -10.20
C ALA A 702 -2.01 -17.22 -11.74
N GLY A 703 -0.86 -17.55 -12.33
CA GLY A 703 -0.63 -17.64 -13.77
C GLY A 703 -1.26 -18.86 -14.41
N ALA A 704 -1.03 -19.04 -15.72
CA ALA A 704 -1.67 -20.10 -16.52
C ALA A 704 -1.25 -21.52 -16.07
N ASP A 705 -0.04 -21.68 -15.54
CA ASP A 705 0.47 -22.97 -15.07
C ASP A 705 -0.03 -23.34 -13.67
N ALA A 706 -0.66 -22.40 -12.95
CA ALA A 706 -1.18 -22.63 -11.63
C ALA A 706 -2.50 -23.42 -11.66
N LYS A 707 -2.69 -24.29 -10.66
CA LYS A 707 -3.95 -25.04 -10.50
C LYS A 707 -5.18 -24.13 -10.38
N PHE A 708 -5.02 -23.00 -9.73
CA PHE A 708 -6.09 -22.01 -9.51
C PHE A 708 -5.81 -20.72 -10.28
N HIS A 709 -5.64 -20.84 -11.60
CA HIS A 709 -5.41 -19.70 -12.49
C HIS A 709 -6.47 -18.60 -12.28
N GLY A 710 -6.01 -17.38 -12.04
CA GLY A 710 -6.86 -16.22 -11.75
C GLY A 710 -7.06 -15.91 -10.27
N GLU A 711 -6.59 -16.79 -9.33
CA GLU A 711 -6.64 -16.52 -7.90
C GLU A 711 -5.61 -15.46 -7.50
N ALA A 712 -6.06 -14.34 -6.94
CA ALA A 712 -5.18 -13.27 -6.47
C ALA A 712 -4.70 -13.49 -5.04
N LYS A 713 -3.56 -12.87 -4.72
CA LYS A 713 -2.91 -12.90 -3.40
C LYS A 713 -2.36 -11.50 -3.04
N ASN A 714 -2.23 -11.27 -1.73
CA ASN A 714 -1.56 -10.09 -1.16
C ASN A 714 -2.14 -8.76 -1.68
N SER A 715 -3.36 -8.45 -1.28
CA SER A 715 -4.01 -7.19 -1.59
C SER A 715 -3.45 -6.00 -0.79
N TRP A 716 -3.75 -4.78 -1.19
CA TRP A 716 -3.46 -3.51 -0.57
C TRP A 716 -2.01 -3.04 -0.69
N LEU A 717 -1.07 -3.59 0.07
CA LEU A 717 0.29 -3.06 0.17
C LEU A 717 1.17 -3.57 -0.98
N THR A 718 1.03 -2.93 -2.12
CA THR A 718 1.74 -3.30 -3.36
C THR A 718 2.02 -2.08 -4.21
N GLY A 719 3.18 -2.04 -4.85
CA GLY A 719 3.51 -1.02 -5.85
C GLY A 719 2.62 -1.04 -7.10
N THR A 720 1.78 -2.07 -7.25
CA THR A 720 0.75 -2.11 -8.29
C THR A 720 -0.15 -0.87 -8.23
N ALA A 721 -0.55 -0.41 -7.04
CA ALA A 721 -1.42 0.75 -6.90
C ALA A 721 -0.79 2.01 -7.50
N ALA A 722 0.45 2.31 -7.15
CA ALA A 722 1.18 3.48 -7.64
C ALA A 722 1.42 3.41 -9.15
N TRP A 723 1.95 2.28 -9.64
CA TRP A 723 2.24 2.13 -11.06
C TRP A 723 0.99 2.09 -11.93
N THR A 724 -0.13 1.53 -11.43
CA THR A 724 -1.38 1.57 -12.19
C THR A 724 -1.95 2.99 -12.22
N PHE A 725 -1.80 3.78 -11.14
CA PHE A 725 -2.19 5.19 -11.17
C PHE A 725 -1.33 6.00 -12.15
N VAL A 726 -0.02 5.79 -12.16
CA VAL A 726 0.89 6.38 -13.16
C VAL A 726 0.47 5.98 -14.59
N ASN A 727 0.23 4.69 -14.82
CA ASN A 727 -0.19 4.18 -16.12
C ASN A 727 -1.47 4.85 -16.62
N ILE A 728 -2.55 4.79 -15.82
CA ILE A 728 -3.82 5.36 -16.29
C ILE A 728 -3.77 6.88 -16.40
N SER A 729 -3.17 7.60 -15.43
CA SER A 729 -3.21 9.06 -15.40
C SER A 729 -2.19 9.72 -16.34
N GLN A 730 -0.96 9.19 -16.42
CA GLN A 730 0.14 9.82 -17.14
C GLN A 730 0.37 9.24 -18.53
N TYR A 731 0.04 7.96 -18.76
CA TYR A 731 0.31 7.27 -20.03
C TYR A 731 -0.96 7.04 -20.86
N ILE A 732 -2.03 6.49 -20.29
CA ILE A 732 -3.27 6.26 -21.03
C ILE A 732 -4.05 7.57 -21.21
N LEU A 733 -4.39 8.29 -20.13
CA LEU A 733 -5.04 9.59 -20.19
C LEU A 733 -4.06 10.71 -20.57
N GLY A 734 -2.76 10.44 -20.53
CA GLY A 734 -1.71 11.24 -21.08
C GLY A 734 -1.38 12.54 -20.34
N LEU A 735 -1.81 12.71 -19.08
CA LEU A 735 -1.60 13.94 -18.33
C LEU A 735 -0.35 13.84 -17.45
N TYR A 736 0.80 14.30 -17.97
CA TYR A 736 2.11 14.09 -17.37
C TYR A 736 2.73 15.41 -16.85
N PRO A 737 3.13 15.49 -15.56
CA PRO A 737 3.86 16.62 -15.01
C PRO A 737 5.25 16.76 -15.62
N THR A 738 5.61 17.96 -16.04
CA THR A 738 6.95 18.31 -16.54
C THR A 738 7.53 19.49 -15.75
N HIS A 739 8.81 19.73 -15.90
CA HIS A 739 9.45 20.90 -15.27
C HIS A 739 8.88 22.25 -15.78
N LYS A 740 8.34 22.27 -17.00
CA LYS A 740 7.79 23.47 -17.64
C LYS A 740 6.27 23.65 -17.43
N GLY A 741 5.56 22.61 -17.05
CA GLY A 741 4.10 22.62 -16.92
C GLY A 741 3.50 21.23 -17.03
N LEU A 742 2.23 21.13 -17.42
CA LEU A 742 1.55 19.87 -17.67
C LEU A 742 1.61 19.50 -19.15
N SER A 743 2.07 18.30 -19.47
CA SER A 743 1.93 17.72 -20.81
C SER A 743 0.61 16.96 -20.90
N ILE A 744 -0.05 17.06 -22.05
CA ILE A 744 -1.25 16.26 -22.36
C ILE A 744 -1.05 15.55 -23.70
N ASP A 745 -0.95 14.21 -23.69
CA ASP A 745 -0.75 13.35 -24.86
C ASP A 745 -1.45 12.00 -24.65
N PRO A 746 -2.78 11.96 -24.75
CA PRO A 746 -3.56 10.74 -24.52
C PRO A 746 -3.20 9.60 -25.49
N CYS A 747 -3.18 8.36 -24.95
CA CYS A 747 -3.11 7.14 -25.74
C CYS A 747 -4.21 6.20 -25.23
N VAL A 748 -5.39 6.34 -25.82
CA VAL A 748 -6.64 5.72 -25.37
C VAL A 748 -7.17 4.72 -26.40
N PRO A 749 -8.05 3.79 -26.02
CA PRO A 749 -8.77 2.97 -27.00
C PRO A 749 -9.56 3.81 -27.99
N LYS A 750 -9.67 3.32 -29.21
CA LYS A 750 -10.48 3.98 -30.27
C LYS A 750 -11.89 4.30 -29.84
N ASP A 751 -12.48 3.41 -29.03
CA ASP A 751 -13.86 3.53 -28.53
C ASP A 751 -13.95 4.15 -27.13
N PHE A 752 -12.88 4.75 -26.59
CA PHE A 752 -12.90 5.35 -25.25
C PHE A 752 -13.86 6.52 -25.14
N GLY A 753 -14.03 7.29 -26.22
CA GLY A 753 -14.88 8.46 -26.29
C GLY A 753 -14.23 9.72 -25.72
N ASP A 754 -15.05 10.78 -25.64
CA ASP A 754 -14.65 12.06 -25.04
C ASP A 754 -14.57 11.94 -23.51
N PHE A 755 -13.69 12.72 -22.90
CA PHE A 755 -13.57 12.79 -21.44
C PHE A 755 -13.10 14.17 -20.96
N THR A 756 -13.31 14.45 -19.68
CA THR A 756 -12.81 15.65 -19.02
C THR A 756 -11.90 15.26 -17.84
N LEU A 757 -10.88 16.08 -17.60
CA LEU A 757 -9.98 15.96 -16.48
C LEU A 757 -9.97 17.25 -15.67
N THR A 758 -10.05 17.14 -14.35
CA THR A 758 -9.74 18.23 -13.44
C THR A 758 -8.45 17.89 -12.69
N ARG A 759 -7.46 18.79 -12.75
CA ARG A 759 -6.15 18.57 -12.14
C ARG A 759 -5.71 19.80 -11.37
N LYS A 760 -5.48 19.65 -10.06
CA LYS A 760 -4.78 20.68 -9.28
C LYS A 760 -3.28 20.43 -9.42
N PHE A 761 -2.58 21.32 -10.06
CA PHE A 761 -1.14 21.22 -10.30
C PHE A 761 -0.44 22.53 -9.94
N ARG A 762 0.50 22.46 -9.01
CA ARG A 762 1.14 23.63 -8.40
C ARG A 762 0.07 24.60 -7.87
N GLU A 763 0.05 25.87 -8.34
CA GLU A 763 -0.92 26.89 -7.91
C GLU A 763 -2.23 26.86 -8.73
N GLY A 764 -2.29 26.06 -9.81
CA GLY A 764 -3.36 26.12 -10.81
C GLY A 764 -4.32 24.93 -10.77
N THR A 765 -5.59 25.21 -11.12
CA THR A 765 -6.59 24.20 -11.44
C THR A 765 -6.75 24.14 -12.97
N TYR A 766 -6.55 22.98 -13.53
CA TYR A 766 -6.65 22.71 -14.95
C TYR A 766 -7.95 21.97 -15.25
N GLU A 767 -8.86 22.59 -16.00
CA GLU A 767 -10.06 21.97 -16.57
C GLU A 767 -9.75 21.59 -18.00
N ILE A 768 -9.59 20.30 -18.28
CA ILE A 768 -9.11 19.79 -19.56
C ILE A 768 -10.23 18.98 -20.21
N LYS A 769 -10.68 19.39 -21.37
CA LYS A 769 -11.64 18.65 -22.20
C LYS A 769 -10.92 17.99 -23.37
N VAL A 770 -10.99 16.67 -23.47
CA VAL A 770 -10.41 15.88 -24.56
C VAL A 770 -11.54 15.36 -25.44
N THR A 771 -11.44 15.58 -26.74
CA THR A 771 -12.36 15.05 -27.75
C THR A 771 -11.58 14.22 -28.77
N ASN A 772 -12.15 13.09 -29.18
CA ASN A 772 -11.55 12.16 -30.14
C ASN A 772 -12.50 11.88 -31.32
N PRO A 773 -12.75 12.88 -32.19
CA PRO A 773 -13.72 12.72 -33.29
C PRO A 773 -13.27 11.74 -34.37
N ASP A 774 -11.96 11.53 -34.50
CA ASP A 774 -11.39 10.68 -35.54
C ASP A 774 -11.13 9.25 -35.04
N HIS A 775 -11.48 8.94 -33.77
CA HIS A 775 -11.31 7.61 -33.13
C HIS A 775 -9.89 7.07 -33.26
N VAL A 776 -8.90 7.93 -33.04
CA VAL A 776 -7.48 7.53 -33.03
C VAL A 776 -7.07 7.02 -31.65
N GLU A 777 -6.08 6.15 -31.63
CA GLU A 777 -5.50 5.69 -30.35
C GLU A 777 -4.54 6.73 -29.76
N LYS A 778 -3.81 7.46 -30.60
CA LYS A 778 -2.83 8.48 -30.21
C LYS A 778 -2.75 9.57 -31.27
N GLY A 779 -2.29 10.74 -30.89
CA GLY A 779 -2.11 11.91 -31.74
C GLY A 779 -2.92 13.10 -31.29
N ILE A 780 -2.34 14.29 -31.42
CA ILE A 780 -2.95 15.58 -31.07
C ILE A 780 -3.06 16.41 -32.33
N LYS A 781 -4.27 16.78 -32.66
CA LYS A 781 -4.58 17.68 -33.77
C LYS A 781 -4.47 19.16 -33.37
N SER A 782 -4.94 19.51 -32.18
CA SER A 782 -4.84 20.86 -31.65
C SER A 782 -5.00 20.87 -30.12
N ILE A 783 -4.34 21.84 -29.49
CA ILE A 783 -4.55 22.22 -28.09
C ILE A 783 -4.79 23.72 -28.01
N THR A 784 -5.82 24.13 -27.26
CA THR A 784 -6.03 25.53 -26.89
C THR A 784 -6.01 25.68 -25.37
N VAL A 785 -5.41 26.76 -24.88
CA VAL A 785 -5.42 27.18 -23.47
C VAL A 785 -6.09 28.54 -23.40
N ASP A 786 -7.20 28.63 -22.64
CA ASP A 786 -8.03 29.83 -22.53
C ASP A 786 -8.40 30.43 -23.94
N GLY A 787 -8.72 29.52 -24.86
CA GLY A 787 -9.12 29.82 -26.21
C GLY A 787 -7.95 30.24 -27.16
N LYS A 788 -6.70 30.14 -26.70
CA LYS A 788 -5.53 30.42 -27.53
C LYS A 788 -4.82 29.12 -27.89
N PRO A 789 -4.46 28.90 -29.16
CA PRO A 789 -3.71 27.72 -29.56
C PRO A 789 -2.30 27.76 -28.97
N ILE A 790 -1.79 26.56 -28.62
CA ILE A 790 -0.39 26.35 -28.22
C ILE A 790 0.29 25.38 -29.18
N ASP A 791 1.61 25.50 -29.30
CA ASP A 791 2.43 24.56 -30.06
C ASP A 791 2.91 23.43 -29.15
N GLY A 792 2.80 22.18 -29.64
CA GLY A 792 3.17 20.99 -28.88
C GLY A 792 2.14 20.61 -27.82
N CYS A 793 2.52 19.70 -26.90
CA CYS A 793 1.63 19.11 -25.91
C CYS A 793 1.83 19.62 -24.48
N VAL A 794 2.76 20.55 -24.22
CA VAL A 794 3.04 21.09 -22.90
C VAL A 794 2.28 22.39 -22.67
N ILE A 795 1.38 22.39 -21.70
CA ILE A 795 0.67 23.56 -21.19
C ILE A 795 1.62 24.27 -20.22
N PRO A 796 2.15 25.48 -20.57
CA PRO A 796 3.13 26.14 -19.72
C PRO A 796 2.55 26.53 -18.36
N TYR A 797 3.31 26.29 -17.29
CA TYR A 797 2.98 26.82 -15.98
C TYR A 797 3.30 28.32 -15.92
N GLU A 798 2.34 29.12 -15.49
CA GLU A 798 2.47 30.58 -15.31
C GLU A 798 2.27 30.88 -13.80
N LYS A 799 3.32 31.44 -13.16
CA LYS A 799 3.27 31.77 -11.72
C LYS A 799 2.14 32.79 -11.46
N GLY A 800 1.30 32.48 -10.46
CA GLY A 800 0.16 33.30 -10.05
C GLY A 800 -1.10 33.13 -10.90
N LYS A 801 -1.08 32.24 -11.89
CA LYS A 801 -2.29 31.85 -12.63
C LYS A 801 -2.94 30.66 -11.96
N THR A 802 -4.21 30.81 -11.56
CA THR A 802 -4.95 29.82 -10.77
C THR A 802 -5.89 28.94 -11.59
N ASP A 803 -6.28 29.39 -12.80
CA ASP A 803 -7.28 28.70 -13.58
C ASP A 803 -6.82 28.55 -15.04
N TYR A 804 -6.96 27.33 -15.58
CA TYR A 804 -6.61 26.99 -16.95
C TYR A 804 -7.78 26.22 -17.58
N LYS A 805 -8.30 26.72 -18.69
CA LYS A 805 -9.28 25.99 -19.51
C LYS A 805 -8.58 25.47 -20.74
N VAL A 806 -8.54 24.14 -20.87
CA VAL A 806 -7.78 23.44 -21.90
C VAL A 806 -8.73 22.61 -22.76
N GLU A 807 -8.66 22.81 -24.08
CA GLU A 807 -9.37 21.96 -25.02
C GLU A 807 -8.35 21.23 -25.89
N VAL A 808 -8.50 19.90 -25.95
CA VAL A 808 -7.63 18.99 -26.71
C VAL A 808 -8.47 18.27 -27.75
N VAL A 809 -8.02 18.31 -28.99
CA VAL A 809 -8.62 17.51 -30.07
C VAL A 809 -7.61 16.51 -30.53
N MET A 810 -7.91 15.23 -30.37
CA MET A 810 -7.15 14.11 -30.91
C MET A 810 -7.41 13.94 -32.41
N GLY A 811 -6.43 13.47 -33.21
CA GLY A 811 -6.55 13.21 -34.64
C GLY A 811 -5.20 13.16 -35.37
#